data_3c4a65533dd662ff12603c3a8d19b69a
#
_entry.id   3c4a65533dd662ff12603c3a8d19b69a
#
_cell.length_a   1.000
_cell.length_b   1.000
_cell.length_c   1.000
_cell.angle_alpha   90.00
_cell.angle_beta   90.00
_cell.angle_gamma   90.00
#
_symmetry.space_group_name_H-M   'P 1'
#
loop_
_entity.id
_entity.type
_entity.pdbx_description
1 polymer ?
#
loop_
_entity_poly.entity_id
_entity_poly.type
_entity_poly.pdbx_seq_one_letter_code
_entity_poly.pdbx_strand_id
1 'polypeptide(L)'
;MKQLLTLIFAFNLSLLTAQADEGMWTLYNLPNAGYETMKQENYELPYGALYQGDDAVKNCVVNFGGYCSGVVVSPNGLVFTNHHCGFEAIRSHSTVEHDYMLNGFVAKSYEEELPNERLFVSFMVEQKDVTAYLDSLGLNKLIEDQRAQFVDSIENVMQKDIRKQDSTLRVEIKPFYEGNAYYLTTYRDYKDVRLVFALPKSMGKFGGETDNWMWPRQTCDFSVFRIYVDPKTGGPAEYSKDNVPMKPKKWAPVSLQGYVPGSFSMTIGYPGSTNRYLSSYGIKERRDAENEPRYKTREVKQDIMIRHMRADEAVRIKYDSKYAQSSNYWKNSIGMNKCIDSIGLIQQKAAYEQKIRQWQDSTGYLKGQLDFQLLERLYAKQFKAVRALTYFTESFGRRSADELTRRAYRAHNGSIVKGDKEKPQKQYIEFKDNSDEWDEATDKEIMAAAMKFYREQVEEEYLPSFYQIVDRDFGGDYQKYIDYLFKKSQLMKNGKKIYINKKSFRKDPGVAYGESLNDVLYKLFDETAEVYDSIAIQERYLCAAKLRMEQDMPNYSDANFTMRLSYGQVGEYLLGGKPSGYYTTAESIVEKMKQGEAGTIDYEAEPIMKELLSKSDFGKYTDKTTGKLHLCFLSNNDITGGNSGSPMFNGKGELIGLAFDGNWDSLSSDIFFDRQLARCIGVDIRYVLYMMESWGKADRLLQEINAQ
;
A
#
# COMPACT_ATOMS: atom_id res chain seq x y z
N MET A 1 52.69 3.95 -32.78
CA MET A 1 51.48 3.09 -32.95
C MET A 1 51.22 2.13 -31.77
N LYS A 2 52.16 1.89 -30.84
CA LYS A 2 51.90 1.05 -29.62
C LYS A 2 51.39 1.82 -28.37
N GLN A 3 51.46 3.14 -28.35
CA GLN A 3 50.95 3.94 -27.24
C GLN A 3 49.53 4.46 -27.40
N LEU A 4 48.91 4.30 -28.58
CA LEU A 4 47.51 4.70 -28.85
C LEU A 4 46.52 3.58 -28.56
N LEU A 5 46.97 2.32 -28.45
CA LEU A 5 46.09 1.18 -28.11
C LEU A 5 45.88 0.95 -26.60
N THR A 6 46.72 1.56 -25.75
CA THR A 6 46.63 1.43 -24.28
C THR A 6 45.64 2.43 -23.66
N LEU A 7 45.31 3.51 -24.37
CA LEU A 7 44.37 4.53 -23.90
C LEU A 7 42.89 4.20 -24.25
N ILE A 8 42.62 3.29 -25.20
CA ILE A 8 41.27 2.86 -25.58
C ILE A 8 40.76 1.73 -24.67
N PHE A 9 41.67 1.02 -23.99
CA PHE A 9 41.27 -0.04 -23.04
C PHE A 9 40.99 0.47 -21.60
N ALA A 10 41.38 1.70 -21.27
CA ALA A 10 41.16 2.28 -19.94
C ALA A 10 39.87 3.10 -19.82
N PHE A 11 39.07 3.26 -20.91
CA PHE A 11 37.85 4.07 -20.91
C PHE A 11 36.58 3.27 -20.99
N ASN A 12 36.64 1.90 -20.99
CA ASN A 12 35.48 1.03 -20.98
C ASN A 12 35.27 0.31 -19.64
N LEU A 13 35.81 0.83 -18.54
CA LEU A 13 35.69 0.19 -17.24
C LEU A 13 34.94 1.04 -16.18
N SER A 14 33.98 1.85 -16.61
CA SER A 14 33.22 2.64 -15.63
C SER A 14 31.77 2.95 -16.05
N LEU A 15 31.09 1.99 -16.64
CA LEU A 15 29.63 1.99 -16.71
C LEU A 15 29.11 0.60 -16.32
N LEU A 16 29.60 0.06 -15.24
CA LEU A 16 28.81 -0.84 -14.42
C LEU A 16 27.84 0.08 -13.66
N THR A 17 26.74 0.45 -14.32
CA THR A 17 25.57 0.90 -13.58
C THR A 17 25.24 -0.22 -12.60
N ALA A 18 25.35 0.06 -11.31
CA ALA A 18 24.94 -0.89 -10.29
C ALA A 18 23.52 -1.35 -10.64
N GLN A 19 23.37 -2.60 -11.07
CA GLN A 19 22.08 -3.18 -11.29
C GLN A 19 21.47 -3.41 -9.92
N ALA A 20 20.25 -2.92 -9.71
CA ALA A 20 19.48 -3.20 -8.50
C ALA A 20 19.29 -4.71 -8.35
N ASP A 21 19.49 -5.21 -7.15
CA ASP A 21 19.12 -6.58 -6.85
C ASP A 21 17.60 -6.66 -6.62
N GLU A 22 16.92 -7.26 -7.59
CA GLU A 22 15.51 -7.53 -7.52
C GLU A 22 15.22 -8.49 -6.37
N GLY A 23 14.21 -8.20 -5.57
CA GLY A 23 13.65 -9.11 -4.59
C GLY A 23 13.31 -8.47 -3.26
N MET A 24 12.19 -8.97 -2.71
CA MET A 24 11.73 -8.69 -1.35
C MET A 24 11.96 -9.94 -0.50
N TRP A 25 13.17 -10.05 0.04
CA TRP A 25 13.69 -11.25 0.69
C TRP A 25 13.12 -11.42 2.11
N THR A 26 12.85 -12.65 2.51
CA THR A 26 12.59 -12.96 3.92
C THR A 26 13.89 -12.92 4.71
N LEU A 27 13.85 -12.29 5.90
CA LEU A 27 15.05 -12.22 6.76
C LEU A 27 15.37 -13.58 7.39
N TYR A 28 14.35 -14.42 7.58
CA TYR A 28 14.45 -15.74 8.18
C TYR A 28 15.41 -16.69 7.42
N ASN A 29 15.33 -16.66 6.09
CA ASN A 29 16.13 -17.52 5.21
C ASN A 29 16.73 -16.74 4.03
N LEU A 30 17.29 -15.56 4.33
CA LEU A 30 18.01 -14.79 3.32
C LEU A 30 19.09 -15.68 2.68
N PRO A 31 19.09 -15.85 1.33
CA PRO A 31 20.08 -16.66 0.65
C PRO A 31 21.51 -16.16 0.91
N ASN A 32 22.45 -17.08 1.10
CA ASN A 32 23.87 -16.72 1.26
C ASN A 32 24.40 -15.90 0.08
N ALA A 33 23.95 -16.21 -1.15
CA ALA A 33 24.32 -15.44 -2.33
C ALA A 33 23.88 -13.96 -2.22
N GLY A 34 22.67 -13.69 -1.73
CA GLY A 34 22.18 -12.32 -1.49
C GLY A 34 23.00 -11.61 -0.41
N TYR A 35 23.34 -12.30 0.69
CA TYR A 35 24.19 -11.73 1.72
C TYR A 35 25.61 -11.39 1.21
N GLU A 36 26.22 -12.26 0.40
CA GLU A 36 27.53 -11.99 -0.20
C GLU A 36 27.47 -10.80 -1.20
N THR A 37 26.38 -10.65 -1.94
CA THR A 37 26.13 -9.45 -2.77
C THR A 37 26.04 -8.19 -1.91
N MET A 38 25.25 -8.21 -0.83
CA MET A 38 25.16 -7.09 0.12
C MET A 38 26.55 -6.67 0.64
N LYS A 39 27.40 -7.64 0.97
CA LYS A 39 28.79 -7.37 1.42
C LYS A 39 29.64 -6.72 0.34
N GLN A 40 29.49 -7.14 -0.90
CA GLN A 40 30.18 -6.51 -2.04
C GLN A 40 29.73 -5.06 -2.24
N GLU A 41 28.50 -4.75 -1.85
CA GLU A 41 27.92 -3.41 -1.88
C GLU A 41 28.15 -2.61 -0.58
N ASN A 42 29.09 -3.01 0.27
CA ASN A 42 29.47 -2.36 1.52
C ASN A 42 28.49 -2.54 2.69
N TYR A 43 27.77 -3.67 2.75
CA TYR A 43 27.10 -4.08 3.98
C TYR A 43 28.13 -4.60 5.00
N GLU A 44 28.14 -4.02 6.20
CA GLU A 44 29.20 -4.22 7.18
C GLU A 44 28.80 -5.18 8.32
N LEU A 45 27.49 -5.40 8.54
CA LEU A 45 27.03 -6.23 9.66
C LEU A 45 27.14 -7.72 9.35
N PRO A 46 27.33 -8.59 10.38
CA PRO A 46 27.35 -10.02 10.19
C PRO A 46 25.97 -10.56 9.80
N TYR A 47 25.92 -11.71 9.12
CA TYR A 47 24.69 -12.33 8.63
C TYR A 47 23.59 -12.46 9.72
N GLY A 48 23.96 -12.89 10.93
CA GLY A 48 23.02 -13.03 12.05
C GLY A 48 22.43 -11.71 12.57
N ALA A 49 23.06 -10.57 12.31
CA ALA A 49 22.60 -9.28 12.82
C ALA A 49 21.24 -8.82 12.28
N LEU A 50 20.78 -9.37 11.15
CA LEU A 50 19.48 -9.03 10.59
C LEU A 50 18.33 -9.68 11.37
N TYR A 51 18.49 -10.93 11.80
CA TYR A 51 17.38 -11.76 12.29
C TYR A 51 17.61 -12.36 13.69
N GLN A 52 18.85 -12.68 14.07
CA GLN A 52 19.16 -13.50 15.24
C GLN A 52 19.42 -12.67 16.49
N GLY A 53 18.82 -13.07 17.62
CA GLY A 53 19.06 -12.45 18.93
C GLY A 53 18.28 -11.16 19.18
N ASP A 54 18.45 -10.62 20.38
CA ASP A 54 17.75 -9.44 20.86
C ASP A 54 18.21 -8.15 20.15
N ASP A 55 19.47 -8.10 19.73
CA ASP A 55 20.06 -6.98 19.00
C ASP A 55 19.79 -6.99 17.48
N ALA A 56 19.06 -7.98 16.98
CA ALA A 56 18.79 -8.08 15.55
C ALA A 56 18.04 -6.87 15.01
N VAL A 57 18.40 -6.43 13.80
CA VAL A 57 17.80 -5.26 13.13
C VAL A 57 16.28 -5.41 13.01
N LYS A 58 15.76 -6.62 12.76
CA LYS A 58 14.31 -6.88 12.71
C LYS A 58 13.56 -6.38 13.95
N ASN A 59 14.20 -6.36 15.11
CA ASN A 59 13.55 -6.03 16.38
C ASN A 59 13.28 -4.52 16.57
N CYS A 60 13.78 -3.66 15.69
CA CYS A 60 13.38 -2.25 15.66
C CYS A 60 12.38 -1.92 14.54
N VAL A 61 12.02 -2.88 13.67
CA VAL A 61 11.07 -2.65 12.57
C VAL A 61 9.68 -3.18 12.95
N VAL A 62 8.66 -2.38 12.73
CA VAL A 62 7.27 -2.73 13.09
C VAL A 62 6.34 -2.70 11.88
N ASN A 63 5.35 -3.59 11.91
CA ASN A 63 4.14 -3.42 11.13
C ASN A 63 3.30 -2.34 11.80
N PHE A 64 3.02 -1.27 11.09
CA PHE A 64 2.28 -0.12 11.60
C PHE A 64 0.83 -0.18 11.12
N GLY A 65 -0.08 -0.44 12.06
CA GLY A 65 -1.53 -0.45 11.84
C GLY A 65 -2.04 -1.55 10.91
N GLY A 66 -1.21 -2.48 10.42
CA GLY A 66 -1.60 -3.50 9.44
C GLY A 66 -1.65 -2.99 7.99
N TYR A 67 -1.08 -1.81 7.70
CA TYR A 67 -1.10 -1.21 6.36
C TYR A 67 0.19 -0.46 5.96
N CYS A 68 1.05 -0.14 6.92
CA CYS A 68 2.34 0.53 6.73
C CYS A 68 3.44 -0.17 7.55
N SER A 69 4.64 0.35 7.43
CA SER A 69 5.81 0.00 8.22
C SER A 69 6.23 1.14 9.13
N GLY A 70 7.07 0.86 10.11
CA GLY A 70 7.67 1.87 10.97
C GLY A 70 8.96 1.38 11.60
N VAL A 71 9.68 2.27 12.26
CA VAL A 71 10.94 1.96 12.93
C VAL A 71 11.02 2.60 14.31
N VAL A 72 11.41 1.81 15.29
CA VAL A 72 11.71 2.31 16.65
C VAL A 72 13.07 2.99 16.63
N VAL A 73 13.13 4.25 17.08
CA VAL A 73 14.32 5.12 17.01
C VAL A 73 14.85 5.60 18.35
N SER A 74 14.27 5.10 19.45
CA SER A 74 14.70 5.53 20.79
C SER A 74 14.59 4.43 21.85
N PRO A 75 15.31 4.55 22.97
CA PRO A 75 15.19 3.63 24.10
C PRO A 75 13.86 3.76 24.86
N ASN A 76 12.98 4.68 24.48
CA ASN A 76 11.67 4.91 25.10
C ASN A 76 10.51 4.70 24.11
N GLY A 77 10.71 3.86 23.08
CA GLY A 77 9.65 3.39 22.20
C GLY A 77 9.10 4.42 21.21
N LEU A 78 9.88 5.46 20.84
CA LEU A 78 9.52 6.34 19.72
C LEU A 78 9.56 5.56 18.40
N VAL A 79 8.52 5.70 17.61
CA VAL A 79 8.36 5.07 16.29
C VAL A 79 8.27 6.16 15.22
N PHE A 80 9.15 6.09 14.23
CA PHE A 80 9.00 6.86 13.00
C PHE A 80 8.22 6.05 11.96
N THR A 81 7.30 6.72 11.28
CA THR A 81 6.60 6.24 10.08
C THR A 81 6.31 7.44 9.18
N ASN A 82 5.66 7.23 8.05
CA ASN A 82 5.30 8.34 7.17
C ASN A 82 4.13 9.17 7.73
N HIS A 83 4.02 10.41 7.29
CA HIS A 83 2.89 11.29 7.57
C HIS A 83 1.58 10.69 7.02
N HIS A 84 1.61 10.20 5.79
CA HIS A 84 0.43 9.57 5.18
C HIS A 84 0.00 8.27 5.91
N CYS A 85 0.92 7.55 6.55
CA CYS A 85 0.59 6.42 7.42
C CYS A 85 -0.10 6.86 8.71
N GLY A 86 0.33 8.01 9.27
CA GLY A 86 -0.28 8.62 10.44
C GLY A 86 -1.53 9.46 10.17
N PHE A 87 -1.90 9.64 8.91
CA PHE A 87 -2.94 10.59 8.49
C PHE A 87 -4.26 10.42 9.23
N GLU A 88 -4.76 9.19 9.35
CA GLU A 88 -6.03 8.93 10.04
C GLU A 88 -5.95 9.22 11.55
N ALA A 89 -4.82 8.93 12.18
CA ALA A 89 -4.57 9.28 13.57
C ALA A 89 -4.56 10.81 13.77
N ILE A 90 -3.85 11.56 12.93
CA ILE A 90 -3.81 13.02 12.97
C ILE A 90 -5.21 13.61 12.74
N ARG A 91 -5.93 13.12 11.73
CA ARG A 91 -7.30 13.55 11.40
C ARG A 91 -8.28 13.29 12.53
N SER A 92 -8.21 12.13 13.18
CA SER A 92 -9.14 11.76 14.25
C SER A 92 -9.03 12.64 15.50
N HIS A 93 -7.87 13.27 15.70
CA HIS A 93 -7.63 14.23 16.78
C HIS A 93 -7.85 15.69 16.36
N SER A 94 -8.06 15.96 15.06
CA SER A 94 -8.32 17.33 14.58
C SER A 94 -9.76 17.74 14.85
N THR A 95 -9.92 18.95 15.40
CA THR A 95 -11.21 19.63 15.62
C THR A 95 -11.13 21.03 15.01
N VAL A 96 -12.25 21.76 15.02
CA VAL A 96 -12.27 23.16 14.54
C VAL A 96 -11.36 24.05 15.42
N GLU A 97 -11.28 23.77 16.73
CA GLU A 97 -10.43 24.52 17.66
C GLU A 97 -8.95 24.07 17.61
N HIS A 98 -8.71 22.84 17.24
CA HIS A 98 -7.39 22.21 17.19
C HIS A 98 -7.22 21.41 15.90
N ASP A 99 -7.00 22.11 14.79
CA ASP A 99 -6.78 21.49 13.49
C ASP A 99 -5.31 21.03 13.33
N TYR A 100 -5.04 19.80 13.78
CA TYR A 100 -3.69 19.20 13.67
C TYR A 100 -3.33 18.82 12.24
N MET A 101 -4.31 18.66 11.34
CA MET A 101 -4.04 18.48 9.92
C MET A 101 -3.46 19.74 9.28
N LEU A 102 -4.02 20.91 9.64
CA LEU A 102 -3.58 22.21 9.13
C LEU A 102 -2.34 22.73 9.87
N ASN A 103 -2.34 22.64 11.19
CA ASN A 103 -1.35 23.32 12.05
C ASN A 103 -0.22 22.41 12.53
N GLY A 104 -0.29 21.10 12.25
CA GLY A 104 0.62 20.12 12.83
C GLY A 104 0.39 19.87 14.33
N PHE A 105 1.17 18.96 14.90
CA PHE A 105 1.07 18.59 16.32
C PHE A 105 2.44 18.29 16.91
N VAL A 106 2.72 18.75 18.13
CA VAL A 106 3.94 18.45 18.89
C VAL A 106 3.60 18.28 20.37
N ALA A 107 3.68 17.06 20.88
CA ALA A 107 3.56 16.79 22.31
C ALA A 107 4.79 17.29 23.08
N LYS A 108 4.61 18.16 24.06
CA LYS A 108 5.71 18.72 24.88
C LYS A 108 6.05 17.83 26.10
N SER A 109 5.13 16.94 26.48
CA SER A 109 5.30 15.97 27.56
C SER A 109 4.67 14.62 27.20
N TYR A 110 4.86 13.58 28.02
CA TYR A 110 4.22 12.28 27.83
C TYR A 110 2.69 12.35 27.98
N GLU A 111 2.22 13.26 28.84
CA GLU A 111 0.79 13.46 29.12
C GLU A 111 0.04 14.09 27.92
N GLU A 112 0.76 14.82 27.08
CA GLU A 112 0.18 15.42 25.86
C GLU A 112 0.16 14.47 24.67
N GLU A 113 0.83 13.29 24.75
CA GLU A 113 0.84 12.32 23.67
C GLU A 113 -0.56 11.69 23.50
N LEU A 114 -1.12 11.75 22.27
CA LEU A 114 -2.53 11.47 22.01
C LEU A 114 -2.77 9.99 21.71
N PRO A 115 -3.62 9.28 22.48
CA PRO A 115 -3.89 7.85 22.28
C PRO A 115 -4.78 7.60 21.08
N ASN A 116 -4.55 6.49 20.37
CA ASN A 116 -5.31 6.09 19.18
C ASN A 116 -6.02 4.75 19.41
N GLU A 117 -7.36 4.75 19.46
CA GLU A 117 -8.17 3.58 19.85
C GLU A 117 -8.02 2.36 18.91
N ARG A 118 -7.70 2.56 17.64
CA ARG A 118 -7.68 1.49 16.61
C ARG A 118 -6.30 1.25 16.03
N LEU A 119 -5.31 2.02 16.46
CA LEU A 119 -3.94 1.88 15.97
C LEU A 119 -3.21 0.85 16.83
N PHE A 120 -2.45 0.00 16.18
CA PHE A 120 -1.55 -0.94 16.83
C PHE A 120 -0.23 -1.00 16.07
N VAL A 121 0.79 -1.53 16.71
CA VAL A 121 2.03 -1.92 16.06
C VAL A 121 2.36 -3.36 16.39
N SER A 122 2.88 -4.11 15.40
CA SER A 122 3.27 -5.51 15.58
C SER A 122 4.76 -5.68 15.39
N PHE A 123 5.41 -6.34 16.33
CA PHE A 123 6.79 -6.82 16.17
C PHE A 123 6.79 -8.28 15.74
N MET A 124 7.55 -8.61 14.70
CA MET A 124 7.81 -10.00 14.34
C MET A 124 8.75 -10.65 15.37
N VAL A 125 8.24 -11.63 16.08
CA VAL A 125 9.02 -12.42 17.04
C VAL A 125 9.83 -13.47 16.31
N GLU A 126 9.17 -14.29 15.49
CA GLU A 126 9.77 -15.41 14.77
C GLU A 126 9.01 -15.70 13.47
N GLN A 127 9.72 -16.28 12.51
CA GLN A 127 9.12 -16.85 11.30
C GLN A 127 9.69 -18.25 11.07
N LYS A 128 8.85 -19.20 10.64
CA LYS A 128 9.19 -20.61 10.39
C LYS A 128 8.52 -21.13 9.13
N ASP A 129 9.21 -21.94 8.37
CA ASP A 129 8.60 -22.76 7.32
C ASP A 129 7.79 -23.90 7.95
N VAL A 130 6.51 -23.95 7.63
CA VAL A 130 5.57 -24.99 8.11
C VAL A 130 4.98 -25.81 6.97
N THR A 131 5.54 -25.71 5.77
CA THR A 131 5.07 -26.41 4.57
C THR A 131 4.99 -27.91 4.79
N ALA A 132 6.09 -28.53 5.19
CA ALA A 132 6.14 -29.98 5.43
C ALA A 132 5.18 -30.42 6.54
N TYR A 133 4.97 -29.59 7.55
CA TYR A 133 3.99 -29.87 8.60
C TYR A 133 2.57 -29.87 8.07
N LEU A 134 2.17 -28.86 7.31
CA LEU A 134 0.84 -28.78 6.69
C LEU A 134 0.60 -29.92 5.69
N ASP A 135 1.62 -30.28 4.91
CA ASP A 135 1.55 -31.44 3.99
C ASP A 135 1.38 -32.76 4.73
N SER A 136 2.03 -32.91 5.88
CA SER A 136 1.86 -34.11 6.72
C SER A 136 0.43 -34.25 7.28
N LEU A 137 -0.27 -33.11 7.45
CA LEU A 137 -1.68 -33.05 7.84
C LEU A 137 -2.64 -33.21 6.66
N GLY A 138 -2.14 -33.26 5.41
CA GLY A 138 -2.91 -33.55 4.21
C GLY A 138 -3.18 -32.36 3.30
N LEU A 139 -2.57 -31.20 3.50
CA LEU A 139 -2.76 -30.00 2.66
C LEU A 139 -2.55 -30.30 1.16
N ASN A 140 -1.54 -31.12 0.82
CA ASN A 140 -1.20 -31.50 -0.54
C ASN A 140 -2.26 -32.38 -1.24
N LYS A 141 -3.26 -32.89 -0.51
CA LYS A 141 -4.35 -33.71 -1.04
C LYS A 141 -5.65 -32.91 -1.27
N LEU A 142 -5.67 -31.65 -0.83
CA LEU A 142 -6.85 -30.79 -0.92
C LEU A 142 -6.90 -30.06 -2.26
N ILE A 143 -8.13 -29.86 -2.75
CA ILE A 143 -8.41 -28.95 -3.86
C ILE A 143 -8.23 -27.48 -3.40
N GLU A 144 -8.02 -26.58 -4.33
CA GLU A 144 -7.59 -25.19 -4.05
C GLU A 144 -8.54 -24.45 -3.09
N ASP A 145 -9.86 -24.54 -3.34
CA ASP A 145 -10.91 -23.96 -2.49
C ASP A 145 -10.81 -24.39 -1.02
N GLN A 146 -10.40 -25.64 -0.76
CA GLN A 146 -10.28 -26.19 0.59
C GLN A 146 -8.98 -25.81 1.29
N ARG A 147 -7.93 -25.46 0.53
CA ARG A 147 -6.58 -25.19 1.10
C ARG A 147 -6.59 -23.99 2.05
N ALA A 148 -7.19 -22.90 1.65
CA ALA A 148 -7.26 -21.69 2.48
C ALA A 148 -8.01 -21.96 3.80
N GLN A 149 -9.20 -22.58 3.74
CA GLN A 149 -9.97 -22.94 4.92
C GLN A 149 -9.24 -23.92 5.84
N PHE A 150 -8.51 -24.87 5.26
CA PHE A 150 -7.69 -25.81 6.02
C PHE A 150 -6.56 -25.07 6.75
N VAL A 151 -5.81 -24.20 6.07
CA VAL A 151 -4.74 -23.40 6.67
C VAL A 151 -5.27 -22.52 7.79
N ASP A 152 -6.40 -21.83 7.60
CA ASP A 152 -7.06 -21.03 8.63
C ASP A 152 -7.45 -21.88 9.85
N SER A 153 -7.92 -23.11 9.62
CA SER A 153 -8.27 -24.01 10.73
C SER A 153 -7.05 -24.41 11.57
N ILE A 154 -5.92 -24.71 10.93
CA ILE A 154 -4.66 -25.02 11.59
C ILE A 154 -4.08 -23.78 12.31
N GLU A 155 -4.13 -22.60 11.66
CA GLU A 155 -3.72 -21.33 12.27
C GLU A 155 -4.50 -21.09 13.58
N ASN A 156 -5.82 -21.29 13.55
CA ASN A 156 -6.67 -21.15 14.75
C ASN A 156 -6.29 -22.13 15.89
N VAL A 157 -5.88 -23.36 15.56
CA VAL A 157 -5.38 -24.31 16.57
C VAL A 157 -4.05 -23.81 17.14
N MET A 158 -3.08 -23.45 16.28
CA MET A 158 -1.78 -22.94 16.71
C MET A 158 -1.92 -21.64 17.52
N GLN A 159 -2.85 -20.77 17.15
CA GLN A 159 -3.16 -19.52 17.88
C GLN A 159 -3.65 -19.81 19.30
N LYS A 160 -4.51 -20.81 19.47
CA LYS A 160 -4.98 -21.24 20.81
C LYS A 160 -3.84 -21.80 21.66
N ASP A 161 -2.95 -22.57 21.05
CA ASP A 161 -1.86 -23.21 21.77
C ASP A 161 -0.76 -22.22 22.17
N ILE A 162 -0.39 -21.29 21.30
CA ILE A 162 0.61 -20.27 21.64
C ILE A 162 0.10 -19.32 22.73
N ARG A 163 -1.20 -18.99 22.72
CA ARG A 163 -1.83 -18.14 23.77
C ARG A 163 -1.89 -18.76 25.15
N LYS A 164 -1.83 -20.10 25.24
CA LYS A 164 -1.68 -20.77 26.54
C LYS A 164 -0.29 -20.55 27.14
N GLN A 165 0.72 -20.34 26.31
CA GLN A 165 2.10 -20.07 26.72
C GLN A 165 2.33 -18.59 26.97
N ASP A 166 1.90 -17.74 26.02
CA ASP A 166 1.95 -16.27 26.10
C ASP A 166 0.73 -15.69 25.39
N SER A 167 -0.19 -15.14 26.20
CA SER A 167 -1.46 -14.57 25.70
C SER A 167 -1.29 -13.34 24.81
N THR A 168 -0.10 -12.74 24.82
CA THR A 168 0.24 -11.54 24.03
C THR A 168 0.70 -11.86 22.61
N LEU A 169 0.88 -13.14 22.29
CA LEU A 169 1.35 -13.57 20.97
C LEU A 169 0.19 -13.85 20.01
N ARG A 170 0.40 -13.46 18.77
CA ARG A 170 -0.44 -13.77 17.63
C ARG A 170 0.36 -14.51 16.57
N VAL A 171 -0.25 -15.50 15.95
CA VAL A 171 0.34 -16.23 14.83
C VAL A 171 -0.44 -16.00 13.56
N GLU A 172 0.22 -16.14 12.43
CA GLU A 172 -0.33 -15.99 11.12
C GLU A 172 0.39 -16.93 10.15
N ILE A 173 -0.35 -17.75 9.40
CA ILE A 173 0.20 -18.64 8.37
C ILE A 173 -0.10 -18.03 7.01
N LYS A 174 0.93 -17.69 6.25
CA LYS A 174 0.78 -17.10 4.92
C LYS A 174 1.33 -18.02 3.83
N PRO A 175 0.66 -18.05 2.65
CA PRO A 175 1.23 -18.70 1.48
C PRO A 175 2.41 -17.88 0.92
N PHE A 176 3.41 -18.61 0.44
CA PHE A 176 4.57 -18.13 -0.28
C PHE A 176 4.69 -18.87 -1.60
N TYR A 177 5.28 -18.23 -2.62
CA TYR A 177 5.49 -18.83 -3.93
C TYR A 177 4.20 -19.44 -4.51
N GLU A 178 3.14 -18.64 -4.58
CA GLU A 178 1.80 -19.06 -5.07
C GLU A 178 1.24 -20.28 -4.30
N GLY A 179 1.50 -20.39 -3.00
CA GLY A 179 1.04 -21.51 -2.18
C GLY A 179 1.87 -22.81 -2.33
N ASN A 180 3.08 -22.73 -2.92
CA ASN A 180 4.04 -23.84 -2.91
C ASN A 180 4.82 -23.95 -1.60
N ALA A 181 4.80 -22.91 -0.76
CA ALA A 181 5.33 -22.94 0.60
C ALA A 181 4.39 -22.17 1.54
N TYR A 182 4.48 -22.45 2.84
CA TYR A 182 3.70 -21.76 3.88
C TYR A 182 4.59 -21.43 5.07
N TYR A 183 4.55 -20.16 5.49
CA TYR A 183 5.34 -19.71 6.63
C TYR A 183 4.43 -19.25 7.76
N LEU A 184 4.73 -19.74 8.96
CA LEU A 184 4.15 -19.30 10.22
C LEU A 184 4.96 -18.14 10.73
N THR A 185 4.33 -16.99 10.94
CA THR A 185 4.93 -15.82 11.57
C THR A 185 4.27 -15.57 12.92
N THR A 186 5.08 -15.40 13.96
CA THR A 186 4.62 -15.05 15.30
C THR A 186 4.86 -13.57 15.52
N TYR A 187 3.82 -12.85 15.96
CA TYR A 187 3.84 -11.42 16.25
C TYR A 187 3.51 -11.14 17.71
N ARG A 188 4.01 -9.99 18.19
CA ARG A 188 3.54 -9.36 19.41
C ARG A 188 2.96 -8.01 19.08
N ASP A 189 1.66 -7.82 19.39
CA ASP A 189 0.90 -6.63 19.04
C ASP A 189 0.80 -5.70 20.24
N TYR A 190 1.09 -4.40 20.05
CA TYR A 190 0.97 -3.35 21.03
C TYR A 190 -0.12 -2.38 20.59
N LYS A 191 -1.09 -2.11 21.46
CA LYS A 191 -2.31 -1.35 21.14
C LYS A 191 -2.34 0.06 21.70
N ASP A 192 -1.57 0.37 22.75
CA ASP A 192 -1.44 1.75 23.23
C ASP A 192 -0.31 2.44 22.44
N VAL A 193 -0.70 3.00 21.30
CA VAL A 193 0.19 3.73 20.38
C VAL A 193 -0.30 5.16 20.30
N ARG A 194 0.53 6.12 20.74
CA ARG A 194 0.15 7.52 20.85
C ARG A 194 0.85 8.40 19.82
N LEU A 195 0.12 9.37 19.26
CA LEU A 195 0.67 10.39 18.38
C LEU A 195 1.53 11.36 19.20
N VAL A 196 2.76 11.61 18.76
CA VAL A 196 3.75 12.45 19.43
C VAL A 196 4.10 13.69 18.62
N PHE A 197 4.22 13.52 17.30
CA PHE A 197 4.61 14.59 16.40
C PHE A 197 4.03 14.38 15.00
N ALA A 198 3.51 15.45 14.42
CA ALA A 198 3.12 15.51 13.01
C ALA A 198 3.33 16.90 12.45
N LEU A 199 3.89 17.00 11.25
CA LEU A 199 3.94 18.25 10.50
C LEU A 199 2.55 18.62 9.98
N PRO A 200 2.28 19.90 9.66
CA PRO A 200 1.13 20.28 8.84
C PRO A 200 1.08 19.49 7.52
N LYS A 201 -0.14 19.19 7.05
CA LYS A 201 -0.36 18.48 5.77
C LYS A 201 0.41 19.14 4.62
N SER A 202 0.50 20.47 4.59
CA SER A 202 1.24 21.23 3.60
C SER A 202 2.71 20.83 3.47
N MET A 203 3.32 20.28 4.52
CA MET A 203 4.70 19.78 4.53
C MET A 203 4.77 18.25 4.52
N GLY A 204 3.93 17.59 5.32
CA GLY A 204 3.87 16.12 5.40
C GLY A 204 3.35 15.46 4.12
N LYS A 205 2.62 16.22 3.29
CA LYS A 205 2.14 15.82 1.96
C LYS A 205 2.41 16.91 0.92
N PHE A 206 3.54 17.61 0.99
CA PHE A 206 3.91 18.64 0.02
C PHE A 206 3.98 18.05 -1.40
N GLY A 207 3.39 18.75 -2.37
CA GLY A 207 3.25 18.28 -3.75
C GLY A 207 1.98 17.48 -4.00
N GLY A 208 1.23 17.13 -2.96
CA GLY A 208 -0.11 16.55 -3.05
C GLY A 208 -0.22 15.40 -4.05
N GLU A 209 -1.26 15.46 -4.88
CA GLU A 209 -1.44 14.50 -5.97
C GLU A 209 -0.60 14.84 -7.22
N THR A 210 -0.15 16.09 -7.38
CA THR A 210 0.70 16.50 -8.50
C THR A 210 2.01 15.73 -8.53
N ASP A 211 2.68 15.60 -7.38
CA ASP A 211 3.96 14.92 -7.26
C ASP A 211 3.85 13.43 -6.89
N ASN A 212 2.66 12.88 -6.64
CA ASN A 212 2.46 11.49 -6.29
C ASN A 212 2.98 10.56 -7.39
N TRP A 213 3.84 9.59 -7.06
CA TRP A 213 4.60 8.72 -7.96
C TRP A 213 5.59 9.45 -8.88
N MET A 214 5.95 10.67 -8.54
CA MET A 214 6.84 11.47 -9.40
C MET A 214 8.18 11.73 -8.70
N TRP A 215 9.21 11.95 -9.50
CA TRP A 215 10.49 12.49 -9.07
C TRP A 215 10.80 13.74 -9.92
N PRO A 216 11.35 14.83 -9.33
CA PRO A 216 11.86 14.98 -7.96
C PRO A 216 10.77 15.27 -6.91
N ARG A 217 10.97 14.78 -5.67
CA ARG A 217 10.10 14.96 -4.50
C ARG A 217 10.75 15.85 -3.44
N GLN A 218 9.91 16.58 -2.68
CA GLN A 218 10.40 17.45 -1.59
C GLN A 218 9.55 17.34 -0.32
N THR A 219 8.59 16.44 -0.27
CA THR A 219 7.70 16.24 0.88
C THR A 219 8.49 15.77 2.11
N CYS A 220 8.12 16.27 3.30
CA CYS A 220 8.65 15.79 4.57
C CYS A 220 7.71 14.74 5.17
N ASP A 221 7.59 13.60 4.49
CA ASP A 221 6.59 12.59 4.77
C ASP A 221 6.99 11.72 5.96
N PHE A 222 6.83 12.28 7.17
CA PHE A 222 7.01 11.53 8.41
C PHE A 222 6.04 11.97 9.50
N SER A 223 5.78 11.06 10.43
CA SER A 223 5.10 11.30 11.71
C SER A 223 5.73 10.44 12.81
N VAL A 224 5.54 10.85 14.06
CA VAL A 224 6.15 10.19 15.21
C VAL A 224 5.07 9.70 16.17
N PHE A 225 5.19 8.46 16.56
CA PHE A 225 4.35 7.80 17.54
C PHE A 225 5.20 7.26 18.70
N ARG A 226 4.54 6.85 19.79
CA ARG A 226 5.19 6.15 20.90
C ARG A 226 4.35 4.97 21.32
N ILE A 227 5.04 3.87 21.60
CA ILE A 227 4.45 2.65 22.15
C ILE A 227 4.45 2.75 23.67
N TYR A 228 3.30 2.43 24.26
CA TYR A 228 3.12 2.35 25.72
C TYR A 228 2.81 0.91 26.13
N VAL A 229 3.20 0.58 27.35
CA VAL A 229 3.11 -0.77 27.93
C VAL A 229 2.58 -0.71 29.36
N ASP A 230 2.06 -1.83 29.84
CA ASP A 230 1.67 -2.00 31.24
C ASP A 230 2.89 -1.83 32.16
N PRO A 231 2.84 -0.97 33.18
CA PRO A 231 4.00 -0.68 34.04
C PRO A 231 4.43 -1.86 34.92
N LYS A 232 3.56 -2.85 35.14
CA LYS A 232 3.86 -4.01 36.01
C LYS A 232 4.51 -5.13 35.24
N THR A 233 4.05 -5.37 34.03
CA THR A 233 4.52 -6.48 33.19
C THR A 233 5.57 -6.05 32.16
N GLY A 234 5.59 -4.76 31.78
CA GLY A 234 6.38 -4.25 30.65
C GLY A 234 5.89 -4.77 29.31
N GLY A 235 4.72 -5.41 29.27
CA GLY A 235 4.14 -6.06 28.10
C GLY A 235 3.01 -5.24 27.45
N PRO A 236 2.44 -5.76 26.34
CA PRO A 236 1.31 -5.14 25.64
C PRO A 236 0.11 -4.91 26.56
N ALA A 237 -0.55 -3.76 26.38
CA ALA A 237 -1.74 -3.38 27.11
C ALA A 237 -2.71 -2.62 26.21
N GLU A 238 -3.98 -2.62 26.58
CA GLU A 238 -4.95 -1.64 26.08
C GLU A 238 -4.61 -0.26 26.66
N TYR A 239 -5.13 0.81 26.05
CA TYR A 239 -4.88 2.15 26.55
C TYR A 239 -5.22 2.31 28.03
N SER A 240 -4.28 2.85 28.77
CA SER A 240 -4.47 3.33 30.15
C SER A 240 -3.61 4.57 30.41
N LYS A 241 -4.11 5.49 31.25
CA LYS A 241 -3.31 6.64 31.70
C LYS A 241 -2.08 6.23 32.50
N ASP A 242 -2.12 5.05 33.12
CA ASP A 242 -1.04 4.52 33.94
C ASP A 242 0.05 3.81 33.13
N ASN A 243 -0.20 3.56 31.83
CA ASN A 243 0.79 2.93 30.96
C ASN A 243 2.02 3.83 30.80
N VAL A 244 3.18 3.19 30.66
CA VAL A 244 4.49 3.86 30.56
C VAL A 244 5.11 3.63 29.18
N PRO A 245 6.02 4.52 28.72
CA PRO A 245 6.76 4.31 27.49
C PRO A 245 7.48 2.96 27.45
N MET A 246 7.35 2.25 26.33
CA MET A 246 8.01 0.96 26.10
C MET A 246 9.54 1.10 26.18
N LYS A 247 10.20 0.08 26.74
CA LYS A 247 11.65 -0.10 26.65
C LYS A 247 11.95 -1.20 25.62
N PRO A 248 12.21 -0.84 24.35
CA PRO A 248 12.46 -1.81 23.31
C PRO A 248 13.79 -2.53 23.51
N LYS A 249 13.89 -3.77 23.03
CA LYS A 249 15.16 -4.52 23.02
C LYS A 249 16.17 -3.92 22.05
N LYS A 250 15.67 -3.35 20.93
CA LYS A 250 16.45 -2.72 19.87
C LYS A 250 15.76 -1.48 19.36
N TRP A 251 16.54 -0.45 19.07
CA TRP A 251 16.13 0.72 18.30
C TRP A 251 17.20 1.02 17.24
N ALA A 252 16.79 1.69 16.18
CA ALA A 252 17.68 2.07 15.09
C ALA A 252 18.57 3.24 15.51
N PRO A 253 19.89 3.14 15.43
CA PRO A 253 20.75 4.31 15.51
C PRO A 253 20.50 5.22 14.32
N VAL A 254 20.47 6.54 14.55
CA VAL A 254 20.17 7.54 13.51
C VAL A 254 21.45 8.24 13.08
N SER A 255 21.76 8.21 11.78
CA SER A 255 23.00 8.74 11.23
C SER A 255 22.81 10.11 10.57
N LEU A 256 23.64 11.08 10.93
CA LEU A 256 23.75 12.39 10.27
C LEU A 256 24.86 12.43 9.20
N GLN A 257 25.55 11.32 8.93
CA GLN A 257 26.70 11.31 8.01
C GLN A 257 26.32 11.49 6.55
N GLY A 258 25.05 11.20 6.19
CA GLY A 258 24.55 11.27 4.82
C GLY A 258 25.00 10.10 3.95
N TYR A 259 24.93 10.29 2.64
CA TYR A 259 25.19 9.29 1.62
C TYR A 259 25.70 9.94 0.33
N VAL A 260 26.35 9.15 -0.51
CA VAL A 260 26.80 9.51 -1.86
C VAL A 260 26.31 8.47 -2.86
N PRO A 261 26.35 8.72 -4.18
CA PRO A 261 26.04 7.69 -5.17
C PRO A 261 26.87 6.42 -4.94
N GLY A 262 26.22 5.26 -4.97
CA GLY A 262 26.82 3.97 -4.67
C GLY A 262 26.88 3.62 -3.17
N SER A 263 26.41 4.49 -2.27
CA SER A 263 26.23 4.11 -0.86
C SER A 263 25.22 3.00 -0.72
N PHE A 264 25.55 1.96 0.05
CA PHE A 264 24.64 0.88 0.36
C PHE A 264 23.35 1.39 1.02
N SER A 265 22.23 0.83 0.61
CA SER A 265 20.92 1.10 1.19
C SER A 265 20.14 -0.21 1.33
N MET A 266 19.60 -0.49 2.49
CA MET A 266 18.61 -1.58 2.67
C MET A 266 17.33 -1.04 3.28
N THR A 267 16.20 -1.58 2.80
CA THR A 267 14.88 -1.26 3.29
C THR A 267 14.27 -2.51 3.92
N ILE A 268 13.85 -2.42 5.18
CA ILE A 268 13.18 -3.51 5.88
C ILE A 268 11.79 -3.05 6.26
N GLY A 269 10.76 -3.81 5.82
CA GLY A 269 9.37 -3.42 6.09
C GLY A 269 8.39 -4.51 5.74
N TYR A 270 7.13 -4.11 5.60
CA TYR A 270 6.00 -4.99 5.36
C TYR A 270 5.34 -4.68 4.00
N PRO A 271 5.97 -5.06 2.87
CA PRO A 271 5.37 -4.88 1.54
C PRO A 271 4.05 -5.63 1.44
N GLY A 272 3.03 -4.98 0.87
CA GLY A 272 1.66 -5.45 0.85
C GLY A 272 1.46 -6.69 -0.01
N SER A 273 1.44 -6.52 -1.32
CA SER A 273 1.26 -7.62 -2.27
C SER A 273 1.91 -7.31 -3.60
N THR A 274 2.50 -8.33 -4.21
CA THR A 274 2.96 -8.36 -5.59
C THR A 274 2.42 -9.61 -6.28
N ASN A 275 2.47 -9.66 -7.61
CA ASN A 275 2.05 -10.78 -8.44
C ASN A 275 3.07 -11.04 -9.55
N ARG A 276 4.34 -11.22 -9.20
CA ARG A 276 5.44 -11.37 -10.15
C ARG A 276 5.51 -12.74 -10.79
N TYR A 277 4.85 -13.73 -10.16
CA TYR A 277 4.73 -15.07 -10.71
C TYR A 277 3.61 -15.23 -11.74
N LEU A 278 2.73 -14.23 -11.91
CA LEU A 278 1.66 -14.29 -12.92
C LEU A 278 2.17 -14.68 -14.31
N SER A 279 1.40 -15.54 -14.96
CA SER A 279 1.58 -15.90 -16.36
C SER A 279 1.38 -14.71 -17.32
N SER A 280 1.79 -14.88 -18.57
CA SER A 280 1.51 -13.92 -19.65
C SER A 280 0.01 -13.64 -19.81
N TYR A 281 -0.83 -14.64 -19.56
CA TYR A 281 -2.29 -14.53 -19.59
C TYR A 281 -2.81 -13.68 -18.43
N GLY A 282 -2.30 -13.90 -17.21
CA GLY A 282 -2.64 -13.08 -16.02
C GLY A 282 -2.20 -11.64 -16.17
N ILE A 283 -1.00 -11.38 -16.72
CA ILE A 283 -0.56 -10.00 -17.03
C ILE A 283 -1.47 -9.33 -18.05
N LYS A 284 -1.91 -10.06 -19.09
CA LYS A 284 -2.86 -9.54 -20.09
C LYS A 284 -4.21 -9.19 -19.45
N GLU A 285 -4.73 -10.06 -18.57
CA GLU A 285 -5.99 -9.79 -17.84
C GLU A 285 -5.83 -8.57 -16.93
N ARG A 286 -4.73 -8.46 -16.17
CA ARG A 286 -4.41 -7.28 -15.36
C ARG A 286 -4.42 -5.99 -16.16
N ARG A 287 -3.81 -5.99 -17.34
CA ARG A 287 -3.75 -4.82 -18.23
C ARG A 287 -5.12 -4.44 -18.79
N ASP A 288 -5.84 -5.42 -19.39
CA ASP A 288 -6.99 -5.17 -20.25
C ASP A 288 -8.35 -5.28 -19.52
N ALA A 289 -8.44 -6.13 -18.49
CA ALA A 289 -9.69 -6.38 -17.76
C ALA A 289 -9.75 -5.73 -16.38
N GLU A 290 -8.59 -5.34 -15.80
CA GLU A 290 -8.57 -4.67 -14.51
C GLU A 290 -8.10 -3.21 -14.61
N ASN A 291 -6.86 -2.96 -15.08
CA ASN A 291 -6.29 -1.62 -15.09
C ASN A 291 -7.05 -0.68 -16.03
N GLU A 292 -7.33 -1.13 -17.26
CA GLU A 292 -8.00 -0.30 -18.26
C GLU A 292 -9.42 0.12 -17.82
N PRO A 293 -10.31 -0.76 -17.37
CA PRO A 293 -11.60 -0.37 -16.82
C PRO A 293 -11.48 0.57 -15.61
N ARG A 294 -10.51 0.32 -14.72
CA ARG A 294 -10.30 1.12 -13.52
C ARG A 294 -9.93 2.54 -13.86
N TYR A 295 -8.89 2.79 -14.66
CA TYR A 295 -8.48 4.16 -14.92
C TYR A 295 -9.52 4.91 -15.75
N LYS A 296 -10.17 4.28 -16.73
CA LYS A 296 -11.23 4.92 -17.52
C LYS A 296 -12.43 5.36 -16.68
N THR A 297 -12.89 4.49 -15.77
CA THR A 297 -14.03 4.84 -14.90
C THR A 297 -13.65 5.94 -13.90
N ARG A 298 -12.44 5.88 -13.34
CA ARG A 298 -11.96 6.89 -12.40
C ARG A 298 -11.77 8.24 -13.04
N GLU A 299 -11.28 8.32 -14.27
CA GLU A 299 -11.13 9.55 -15.05
C GLU A 299 -12.46 10.30 -15.13
N VAL A 300 -13.53 9.62 -15.56
CA VAL A 300 -14.89 10.19 -15.64
C VAL A 300 -15.35 10.79 -14.29
N LYS A 301 -15.10 10.07 -13.19
CA LYS A 301 -15.50 10.51 -11.85
C LYS A 301 -14.63 11.65 -11.32
N GLN A 302 -13.33 11.63 -11.59
CA GLN A 302 -12.37 12.63 -11.13
C GLN A 302 -12.59 13.98 -11.81
N ASP A 303 -12.94 14.01 -13.08
CA ASP A 303 -13.28 15.24 -13.80
C ASP A 303 -14.45 15.99 -13.15
N ILE A 304 -15.44 15.23 -12.66
CA ILE A 304 -16.57 15.80 -11.93
C ILE A 304 -16.11 16.30 -10.55
N MET A 305 -15.41 15.45 -9.78
CA MET A 305 -14.95 15.81 -8.45
C MET A 305 -14.10 17.07 -8.47
N ILE A 306 -13.08 17.15 -9.35
CA ILE A 306 -12.16 18.30 -9.38
C ILE A 306 -12.88 19.59 -9.78
N ARG A 307 -13.87 19.52 -10.66
CA ARG A 307 -14.66 20.67 -11.08
C ARG A 307 -15.50 21.23 -9.92
N HIS A 308 -16.19 20.36 -9.16
CA HIS A 308 -16.95 20.78 -8.00
C HIS A 308 -16.05 21.25 -6.85
N MET A 309 -14.93 20.57 -6.60
CA MET A 309 -13.94 20.97 -5.59
C MET A 309 -13.32 22.35 -5.87
N ARG A 310 -13.11 22.70 -7.15
CA ARG A 310 -12.62 24.03 -7.53
C ARG A 310 -13.68 25.12 -7.41
N ALA A 311 -14.94 24.77 -7.51
CA ALA A 311 -16.05 25.70 -7.45
C ALA A 311 -16.49 26.03 -6.01
N ASP A 312 -16.29 25.11 -5.06
CA ASP A 312 -16.77 25.23 -3.68
C ASP A 312 -15.78 24.61 -2.69
N GLU A 313 -15.30 25.42 -1.75
CA GLU A 313 -14.36 25.03 -0.69
C GLU A 313 -14.93 23.94 0.24
N ALA A 314 -16.23 24.03 0.57
CA ALA A 314 -16.86 23.00 1.41
C ALA A 314 -16.92 21.65 0.70
N VAL A 315 -17.13 21.63 -0.61
CA VAL A 315 -17.06 20.41 -1.44
C VAL A 315 -15.61 19.91 -1.49
N ARG A 316 -14.64 20.80 -1.62
CA ARG A 316 -13.22 20.43 -1.61
C ARG A 316 -12.85 19.67 -0.35
N ILE A 317 -13.23 20.15 0.82
CA ILE A 317 -12.96 19.49 2.11
C ILE A 317 -13.58 18.08 2.17
N LYS A 318 -14.80 17.90 1.66
CA LYS A 318 -15.51 16.59 1.64
C LYS A 318 -14.92 15.56 0.68
N TYR A 319 -14.33 16.02 -0.44
CA TYR A 319 -13.91 15.14 -1.53
C TYR A 319 -12.39 15.00 -1.70
N ASP A 320 -11.57 15.81 -1.04
CA ASP A 320 -10.10 15.78 -1.13
C ASP A 320 -9.53 14.36 -0.92
N SER A 321 -9.95 13.70 0.15
CA SER A 321 -9.49 12.32 0.43
C SER A 321 -10.01 11.30 -0.60
N LYS A 322 -11.26 11.45 -1.06
CA LYS A 322 -11.85 10.56 -2.09
C LYS A 322 -11.15 10.74 -3.42
N TYR A 323 -10.86 11.99 -3.78
CA TYR A 323 -10.12 12.34 -5.00
C TYR A 323 -8.69 11.79 -4.94
N ALA A 324 -7.97 12.02 -3.84
CA ALA A 324 -6.61 11.52 -3.65
C ALA A 324 -6.53 10.00 -3.78
N GLN A 325 -7.43 9.27 -3.11
CA GLN A 325 -7.49 7.81 -3.23
C GLN A 325 -7.81 7.36 -4.67
N SER A 326 -8.75 8.03 -5.33
CA SER A 326 -9.08 7.73 -6.73
C SER A 326 -7.90 7.99 -7.65
N SER A 327 -7.22 9.13 -7.51
CA SER A 327 -6.05 9.55 -8.30
C SER A 327 -4.88 8.59 -8.14
N ASN A 328 -4.60 8.13 -6.92
CA ASN A 328 -3.52 7.20 -6.65
C ASN A 328 -3.67 5.89 -7.46
N TYR A 329 -4.83 5.24 -7.39
CA TYR A 329 -5.09 4.02 -8.17
C TYR A 329 -5.21 4.27 -9.67
N TRP A 330 -5.70 5.44 -10.08
CA TRP A 330 -5.76 5.86 -11.48
C TRP A 330 -4.35 5.96 -12.08
N LYS A 331 -3.44 6.68 -11.40
CA LYS A 331 -2.02 6.78 -11.80
C LYS A 331 -1.33 5.42 -11.82
N ASN A 332 -1.53 4.60 -10.79
CA ASN A 332 -0.97 3.26 -10.71
C ASN A 332 -1.38 2.41 -11.92
N SER A 333 -2.68 2.37 -12.25
CA SER A 333 -3.19 1.57 -13.37
C SER A 333 -2.67 2.04 -14.73
N ILE A 334 -2.58 3.36 -14.95
CA ILE A 334 -2.01 3.93 -16.20
C ILE A 334 -0.51 3.64 -16.29
N GLY A 335 0.23 3.90 -15.20
CA GLY A 335 1.68 3.71 -15.19
C GLY A 335 2.05 2.25 -15.38
N MET A 336 1.36 1.33 -14.70
CA MET A 336 1.56 -0.11 -14.87
C MET A 336 1.30 -0.54 -16.31
N ASN A 337 0.20 -0.11 -16.94
CA ASN A 337 -0.09 -0.46 -18.34
C ASN A 337 0.98 0.10 -19.30
N LYS A 338 1.43 1.34 -19.10
CA LYS A 338 2.53 1.90 -19.89
C LYS A 338 3.82 1.11 -19.75
N CYS A 339 4.16 0.65 -18.53
CA CYS A 339 5.34 -0.19 -18.33
C CYS A 339 5.17 -1.55 -19.01
N ILE A 340 4.02 -2.23 -18.85
CA ILE A 340 3.73 -3.51 -19.53
C ILE A 340 3.97 -3.39 -21.04
N ASP A 341 3.46 -2.32 -21.66
CA ASP A 341 3.55 -2.11 -23.10
C ASP A 341 4.97 -1.71 -23.54
N SER A 342 5.63 -0.80 -22.80
CA SER A 342 6.94 -0.27 -23.19
C SER A 342 8.05 -1.30 -23.18
N ILE A 343 8.01 -2.24 -22.24
CA ILE A 343 9.01 -3.33 -22.15
C ILE A 343 8.56 -4.61 -22.86
N GLY A 344 7.32 -4.69 -23.36
CA GLY A 344 6.77 -5.89 -23.96
C GLY A 344 6.66 -7.05 -22.95
N LEU A 345 6.22 -6.77 -21.71
CA LEU A 345 6.22 -7.74 -20.62
C LEU A 345 5.45 -9.03 -20.94
N ILE A 346 4.29 -8.93 -21.60
CA ILE A 346 3.49 -10.09 -21.98
C ILE A 346 4.30 -11.03 -22.89
N GLN A 347 5.02 -10.48 -23.86
CA GLN A 347 5.86 -11.26 -24.79
C GLN A 347 7.07 -11.88 -24.07
N GLN A 348 7.69 -11.16 -23.12
CA GLN A 348 8.79 -11.70 -22.32
C GLN A 348 8.32 -12.86 -21.45
N LYS A 349 7.17 -12.74 -20.77
CA LYS A 349 6.57 -13.82 -19.98
C LYS A 349 6.21 -15.02 -20.84
N ALA A 350 5.57 -14.82 -22.01
CA ALA A 350 5.24 -15.89 -22.93
C ALA A 350 6.50 -16.64 -23.46
N ALA A 351 7.57 -15.92 -23.76
CA ALA A 351 8.84 -16.52 -24.14
C ALA A 351 9.49 -17.33 -23.00
N TYR A 352 9.35 -16.84 -21.76
CA TYR A 352 9.83 -17.57 -20.59
C TYR A 352 8.99 -18.83 -20.30
N GLU A 353 7.69 -18.77 -20.44
CA GLU A 353 6.78 -19.92 -20.35
C GLU A 353 7.10 -21.01 -21.38
N GLN A 354 7.52 -20.62 -22.58
CA GLN A 354 7.99 -21.58 -23.58
C GLN A 354 9.26 -22.32 -23.12
N LYS A 355 10.18 -21.64 -22.41
CA LYS A 355 11.36 -22.32 -21.82
C LYS A 355 10.94 -23.30 -20.73
N ILE A 356 9.98 -22.92 -19.87
CA ILE A 356 9.44 -23.82 -18.84
C ILE A 356 8.78 -25.04 -19.52
N ARG A 357 8.01 -24.85 -20.58
CA ARG A 357 7.38 -25.95 -21.35
C ARG A 357 8.42 -26.92 -21.92
N GLN A 358 9.47 -26.41 -22.58
CA GLN A 358 10.56 -27.23 -23.11
C GLN A 358 11.28 -27.99 -22.01
N TRP A 359 11.51 -27.34 -20.85
CA TRP A 359 12.12 -27.99 -19.69
C TRP A 359 11.19 -29.06 -19.09
N GLN A 360 9.89 -28.81 -19.00
CA GLN A 360 8.88 -29.79 -18.59
C GLN A 360 8.87 -31.01 -19.52
N ASP A 361 8.89 -30.79 -20.82
CA ASP A 361 8.93 -31.88 -21.81
C ASP A 361 10.19 -32.74 -21.66
N SER A 362 11.35 -32.14 -21.35
CA SER A 362 12.62 -32.85 -21.20
C SER A 362 12.75 -33.61 -19.89
N THR A 363 12.16 -33.10 -18.79
CA THR A 363 12.30 -33.65 -17.42
C THR A 363 11.10 -34.48 -16.99
N GLY A 364 9.94 -34.28 -17.60
CA GLY A 364 8.66 -34.88 -17.18
C GLY A 364 8.06 -34.26 -15.93
N TYR A 365 8.66 -33.17 -15.36
CA TYR A 365 8.16 -32.54 -14.13
C TYR A 365 6.79 -31.90 -14.35
N LEU A 366 5.83 -32.20 -13.48
CA LEU A 366 4.42 -31.78 -13.55
C LEU A 366 3.72 -32.10 -14.90
N LYS A 367 4.23 -33.10 -15.66
CA LYS A 367 3.62 -33.53 -16.94
C LYS A 367 2.19 -34.04 -16.70
N GLY A 368 1.22 -33.46 -17.42
CA GLY A 368 -0.20 -33.75 -17.25
C GLY A 368 -0.87 -33.03 -16.09
N GLN A 369 -0.13 -32.20 -15.31
CA GLN A 369 -0.66 -31.32 -14.25
C GLN A 369 -0.59 -29.85 -14.66
N LEU A 370 0.59 -29.35 -15.07
CA LEU A 370 0.71 -28.02 -15.69
C LEU A 370 0.33 -28.09 -17.15
N ASP A 371 -0.75 -27.44 -17.53
CA ASP A 371 -1.27 -27.37 -18.89
C ASP A 371 -1.47 -25.89 -19.32
N PHE A 372 -0.53 -25.38 -20.12
CA PHE A 372 -0.56 -24.01 -20.63
C PHE A 372 -1.77 -23.72 -21.54
N GLN A 373 -2.28 -24.73 -22.27
CA GLN A 373 -3.47 -24.53 -23.10
C GLN A 373 -4.75 -24.45 -22.25
N LEU A 374 -4.78 -25.22 -21.16
CA LEU A 374 -5.87 -25.10 -20.18
C LEU A 374 -5.84 -23.71 -19.55
N LEU A 375 -4.68 -23.23 -19.10
CA LEU A 375 -4.52 -21.90 -18.50
C LEU A 375 -5.00 -20.80 -19.44
N GLU A 376 -4.61 -20.86 -20.72
CA GLU A 376 -5.09 -19.93 -21.76
C GLU A 376 -6.62 -19.92 -21.88
N ARG A 377 -7.24 -21.11 -21.96
CA ARG A 377 -8.69 -21.25 -22.08
C ARG A 377 -9.44 -20.74 -20.84
N LEU A 378 -8.88 -20.97 -19.65
CA LEU A 378 -9.48 -20.51 -18.39
C LEU A 378 -9.50 -18.97 -18.31
N TYR A 379 -8.37 -18.32 -18.61
CA TYR A 379 -8.31 -16.85 -18.67
C TYR A 379 -9.24 -16.28 -19.74
N ALA A 380 -9.28 -16.90 -20.92
CA ALA A 380 -10.19 -16.47 -21.98
C ALA A 380 -11.67 -16.60 -21.56
N LYS A 381 -12.02 -17.64 -20.78
CA LYS A 381 -13.39 -17.86 -20.29
C LYS A 381 -13.85 -16.78 -19.32
N GLN A 382 -13.01 -16.40 -18.36
CA GLN A 382 -13.41 -15.41 -17.34
C GLN A 382 -13.26 -13.95 -17.79
N PHE A 383 -12.49 -13.66 -18.84
CA PHE A 383 -12.06 -12.32 -19.24
C PHE A 383 -13.20 -11.29 -19.27
N LYS A 384 -14.34 -11.64 -19.89
CA LYS A 384 -15.50 -10.74 -19.97
C LYS A 384 -16.10 -10.45 -18.59
N ALA A 385 -16.24 -11.47 -17.75
CA ALA A 385 -16.80 -11.32 -16.41
C ALA A 385 -15.87 -10.48 -15.51
N VAL A 386 -14.56 -10.73 -15.54
CA VAL A 386 -13.57 -9.93 -14.80
C VAL A 386 -13.59 -8.47 -15.25
N ARG A 387 -13.63 -8.22 -16.56
CA ARG A 387 -13.70 -6.86 -17.13
C ARG A 387 -15.00 -6.15 -16.71
N ALA A 388 -16.14 -6.82 -16.81
CA ALA A 388 -17.42 -6.27 -16.37
C ALA A 388 -17.46 -6.05 -14.85
N LEU A 389 -16.91 -6.98 -14.04
CA LEU A 389 -16.78 -6.85 -12.59
C LEU A 389 -15.94 -5.64 -12.20
N THR A 390 -14.86 -5.36 -12.92
CA THR A 390 -14.02 -4.18 -12.66
C THR A 390 -14.79 -2.90 -12.99
N TYR A 391 -15.42 -2.80 -14.14
CA TYR A 391 -16.30 -1.66 -14.45
C TYR A 391 -17.41 -1.47 -13.42
N PHE A 392 -18.03 -2.58 -12.99
CA PHE A 392 -19.07 -2.56 -11.98
C PHE A 392 -18.57 -2.03 -10.63
N THR A 393 -17.47 -2.58 -10.14
CA THR A 393 -16.91 -2.21 -8.83
C THR A 393 -16.38 -0.78 -8.82
N GLU A 394 -15.83 -0.29 -9.92
CA GLU A 394 -15.39 1.09 -10.06
C GLU A 394 -16.58 2.06 -10.20
N SER A 395 -17.69 1.67 -10.83
CA SER A 395 -18.88 2.50 -10.99
C SER A 395 -19.78 2.49 -9.75
N PHE A 396 -20.04 1.33 -9.17
CA PHE A 396 -21.05 1.11 -8.14
C PHE A 396 -20.54 0.42 -6.87
N GLY A 397 -19.24 0.12 -6.76
CA GLY A 397 -18.69 -0.57 -5.61
C GLY A 397 -18.73 0.26 -4.33
N ARG A 398 -18.80 -0.39 -3.18
CA ARG A 398 -18.94 0.25 -1.85
C ARG A 398 -17.93 1.34 -1.54
N ARG A 399 -16.67 1.18 -2.00
CA ARG A 399 -15.59 2.14 -1.71
C ARG A 399 -15.59 3.35 -2.63
N SER A 400 -16.08 3.18 -3.85
CA SER A 400 -16.11 4.24 -4.87
C SER A 400 -17.50 4.83 -5.09
N ALA A 401 -18.52 4.30 -4.40
CA ALA A 401 -19.91 4.69 -4.57
C ALA A 401 -20.25 6.02 -3.88
N ASP A 402 -21.25 6.67 -4.44
CA ASP A 402 -22.01 7.76 -3.84
C ASP A 402 -22.78 7.32 -2.57
N GLU A 403 -23.32 8.27 -1.84
CA GLU A 403 -24.01 8.01 -0.58
C GLU A 403 -25.25 7.13 -0.75
N LEU A 404 -26.05 7.34 -1.79
CA LEU A 404 -27.25 6.53 -2.02
C LEU A 404 -26.89 5.05 -2.26
N THR A 405 -25.90 4.79 -3.10
CA THR A 405 -25.44 3.42 -3.39
C THR A 405 -24.87 2.75 -2.13
N ARG A 406 -24.09 3.45 -1.31
CA ARG A 406 -23.60 2.93 -0.02
C ARG A 406 -24.76 2.55 0.91
N ARG A 407 -25.79 3.39 1.00
CA ARG A 407 -26.98 3.13 1.82
C ARG A 407 -27.81 1.96 1.26
N ALA A 408 -27.88 1.84 -0.06
CA ALA A 408 -28.57 0.71 -0.71
C ALA A 408 -27.88 -0.63 -0.40
N TYR A 409 -26.55 -0.71 -0.46
CA TYR A 409 -25.79 -1.89 -0.02
C TYR A 409 -26.00 -2.22 1.47
N ARG A 410 -26.01 -1.21 2.34
CA ARG A 410 -26.28 -1.43 3.77
C ARG A 410 -27.70 -1.92 4.02
N ALA A 411 -28.66 -1.44 3.24
CA ALA A 411 -30.05 -1.88 3.31
C ALA A 411 -30.19 -3.34 2.86
N HIS A 412 -29.54 -3.71 1.75
CA HIS A 412 -29.53 -5.08 1.25
C HIS A 412 -28.90 -6.05 2.28
N ASN A 413 -27.72 -5.76 2.79
CA ASN A 413 -27.05 -6.59 3.79
C ASN A 413 -27.87 -6.72 5.10
N GLY A 414 -28.49 -5.63 5.55
CA GLY A 414 -29.38 -5.64 6.71
C GLY A 414 -30.61 -6.54 6.51
N SER A 415 -31.04 -6.73 5.25
CA SER A 415 -32.18 -7.59 4.90
C SER A 415 -31.79 -9.08 4.80
N ILE A 416 -30.54 -9.38 4.40
CA ILE A 416 -30.02 -10.74 4.21
C ILE A 416 -29.59 -11.40 5.53
N VAL A 417 -29.11 -10.64 6.53
CA VAL A 417 -28.72 -11.22 7.83
C VAL A 417 -29.94 -11.85 8.49
N LYS A 418 -30.35 -12.99 7.94
CA LYS A 418 -31.30 -13.89 8.49
C LYS A 418 -30.59 -14.86 9.43
N GLY A 419 -30.92 -14.71 10.72
CA GLY A 419 -31.02 -15.91 11.48
C GLY A 419 -29.77 -16.39 12.18
N ASP A 420 -29.45 -15.69 13.24
CA ASP A 420 -29.17 -16.41 14.47
C ASP A 420 -30.51 -16.49 15.25
N LYS A 421 -31.06 -17.69 15.41
CA LYS A 421 -32.40 -17.90 15.97
C LYS A 421 -32.54 -17.51 17.45
N GLU A 422 -31.43 -17.12 18.10
CA GLU A 422 -31.38 -16.88 19.55
C GLU A 422 -31.32 -15.41 19.95
N LYS A 423 -31.22 -14.45 19.02
CA LYS A 423 -31.28 -13.02 19.34
C LYS A 423 -32.23 -12.27 18.44
N PRO A 424 -33.20 -11.49 18.97
CA PRO A 424 -34.04 -10.65 18.15
C PRO A 424 -33.17 -9.60 17.45
N GLN A 425 -32.92 -9.81 16.16
CA GLN A 425 -32.21 -8.83 15.32
C GLN A 425 -33.05 -7.57 15.21
N LYS A 426 -32.36 -6.43 15.16
CA LYS A 426 -33.00 -5.15 14.88
C LYS A 426 -33.78 -5.27 13.57
N GLN A 427 -35.10 -5.24 13.63
CA GLN A 427 -35.99 -5.28 12.46
C GLN A 427 -35.95 -3.97 11.67
N TYR A 428 -34.97 -3.11 11.89
CA TYR A 428 -34.85 -1.81 11.23
C TYR A 428 -33.38 -1.43 11.00
N ILE A 429 -33.14 -0.63 9.96
CA ILE A 429 -31.91 0.10 9.71
C ILE A 429 -32.18 1.59 9.99
N GLU A 430 -31.11 2.31 10.34
CA GLU A 430 -31.13 3.74 10.58
C GLU A 430 -29.83 4.34 10.04
N PHE A 431 -29.94 5.44 9.31
CA PHE A 431 -28.80 6.20 8.82
C PHE A 431 -28.64 7.47 9.64
N LYS A 432 -27.43 7.68 10.17
CA LYS A 432 -27.05 8.93 10.84
C LYS A 432 -26.88 10.03 9.78
N ASP A 433 -26.95 11.26 10.22
CA ASP A 433 -26.52 12.39 9.40
C ASP A 433 -25.00 12.33 9.19
N ASN A 434 -24.58 12.40 7.96
CA ASN A 434 -23.19 12.43 7.51
C ASN A 434 -23.05 13.41 6.32
N SER A 435 -23.85 14.48 6.34
CA SER A 435 -23.85 15.52 5.32
C SER A 435 -22.52 16.30 5.27
N ASP A 436 -21.67 16.13 6.26
CA ASP A 436 -20.29 16.63 6.32
C ASP A 436 -19.31 15.80 5.47
N GLU A 437 -19.70 14.60 5.03
CA GLU A 437 -18.83 13.69 4.25
C GLU A 437 -19.13 13.68 2.74
N TRP A 438 -20.22 14.26 2.29
CA TRP A 438 -20.67 14.22 0.89
C TRP A 438 -21.47 15.45 0.46
N ASP A 439 -21.58 15.67 -0.85
CA ASP A 439 -22.36 16.75 -1.47
C ASP A 439 -23.36 16.16 -2.46
N GLU A 440 -24.63 16.56 -2.33
CA GLU A 440 -25.72 15.97 -3.12
C GLU A 440 -25.58 16.25 -4.63
N ALA A 441 -25.18 17.46 -5.01
CA ALA A 441 -25.01 17.82 -6.41
C ALA A 441 -23.86 17.03 -7.06
N THR A 442 -22.74 16.94 -6.37
CA THR A 442 -21.56 16.20 -6.82
C THR A 442 -21.85 14.69 -6.92
N ASP A 443 -22.47 14.08 -5.88
CA ASP A 443 -22.79 12.65 -5.90
C ASP A 443 -23.79 12.30 -7.03
N LYS A 444 -24.82 13.12 -7.23
CA LYS A 444 -25.81 12.90 -8.31
C LYS A 444 -25.18 12.95 -9.70
N GLU A 445 -24.28 13.88 -9.92
CA GLU A 445 -23.59 14.00 -11.21
C GLU A 445 -22.62 12.82 -11.43
N ILE A 446 -21.87 12.41 -10.41
CA ILE A 446 -21.01 11.22 -10.46
C ILE A 446 -21.84 9.98 -10.77
N MET A 447 -23.00 9.79 -10.10
CA MET A 447 -23.91 8.67 -10.37
C MET A 447 -24.39 8.65 -11.83
N ALA A 448 -24.85 9.79 -12.34
CA ALA A 448 -25.36 9.88 -13.71
C ALA A 448 -24.28 9.54 -14.74
N ALA A 449 -23.07 10.07 -14.54
CA ALA A 449 -21.93 9.79 -15.40
C ALA A 449 -21.48 8.33 -15.32
N ALA A 450 -21.41 7.76 -14.09
CA ALA A 450 -21.05 6.37 -13.88
C ALA A 450 -22.07 5.40 -14.49
N MET A 451 -23.37 5.65 -14.33
CA MET A 451 -24.44 4.86 -14.95
C MET A 451 -24.33 4.87 -16.48
N LYS A 452 -24.15 6.07 -17.08
CA LYS A 452 -23.98 6.21 -18.52
C LYS A 452 -22.74 5.46 -19.00
N PHE A 453 -21.60 5.71 -18.38
CA PHE A 453 -20.32 5.13 -18.76
C PHE A 453 -20.32 3.60 -18.64
N TYR A 454 -20.84 3.04 -17.53
CA TYR A 454 -20.93 1.60 -17.33
C TYR A 454 -21.74 0.93 -18.45
N ARG A 455 -22.92 1.47 -18.79
CA ARG A 455 -23.76 0.94 -19.87
C ARG A 455 -23.07 0.91 -21.24
N GLU A 456 -22.16 1.85 -21.49
CA GLU A 456 -21.41 1.94 -22.73
C GLU A 456 -20.23 0.94 -22.79
N GLN A 457 -19.81 0.39 -21.66
CA GLN A 457 -18.60 -0.41 -21.55
C GLN A 457 -18.82 -1.92 -21.40
N VAL A 458 -20.03 -2.33 -20.97
CA VAL A 458 -20.32 -3.73 -20.67
C VAL A 458 -21.42 -4.30 -21.56
N GLU A 459 -21.43 -5.62 -21.68
CA GLU A 459 -22.46 -6.35 -22.41
C GLU A 459 -23.82 -6.25 -21.71
N GLU A 460 -24.92 -6.36 -22.50
CA GLU A 460 -26.30 -6.20 -22.02
C GLU A 460 -26.64 -7.15 -20.86
N GLU A 461 -26.09 -8.36 -20.87
CA GLU A 461 -26.28 -9.38 -19.84
C GLU A 461 -25.75 -8.99 -18.45
N TYR A 462 -24.86 -8.00 -18.36
CA TYR A 462 -24.31 -7.46 -17.11
C TYR A 462 -24.93 -6.12 -16.70
N LEU A 463 -25.99 -5.67 -17.40
CA LEU A 463 -26.68 -4.44 -17.02
C LEU A 463 -27.65 -4.70 -15.86
N PRO A 464 -27.54 -3.99 -14.71
CA PRO A 464 -28.55 -4.01 -13.66
C PRO A 464 -29.96 -3.66 -14.18
N SER A 465 -30.97 -4.30 -13.64
CA SER A 465 -32.35 -4.14 -14.12
C SER A 465 -32.92 -2.71 -13.96
N PHE A 466 -32.29 -1.86 -13.16
CA PHE A 466 -32.68 -0.45 -13.04
C PHE A 466 -32.59 0.30 -14.39
N TYR A 467 -31.70 -0.12 -15.33
CA TYR A 467 -31.63 0.50 -16.65
C TYR A 467 -32.95 0.38 -17.44
N GLN A 468 -33.66 -0.72 -17.27
CA GLN A 468 -34.99 -0.89 -17.89
C GLN A 468 -36.01 0.11 -17.32
N ILE A 469 -35.88 0.46 -16.02
CA ILE A 469 -36.71 1.49 -15.37
C ILE A 469 -36.34 2.86 -15.93
N VAL A 470 -35.04 3.17 -16.06
CA VAL A 470 -34.58 4.43 -16.65
C VAL A 470 -35.13 4.63 -18.07
N ASP A 471 -35.04 3.61 -18.89
CA ASP A 471 -35.53 3.66 -20.29
C ASP A 471 -37.05 3.82 -20.36
N ARG A 472 -37.79 3.00 -19.61
CA ARG A 472 -39.26 2.94 -19.66
C ARG A 472 -39.92 4.17 -19.03
N ASP A 473 -39.47 4.54 -17.81
CA ASP A 473 -40.20 5.50 -16.97
C ASP A 473 -39.58 6.92 -17.00
N PHE A 474 -38.30 7.02 -17.40
CA PHE A 474 -37.55 8.28 -17.42
C PHE A 474 -37.02 8.65 -18.83
N GLY A 475 -37.36 7.86 -19.85
CA GLY A 475 -36.95 8.14 -21.25
C GLY A 475 -35.43 8.13 -21.48
N GLY A 476 -34.68 7.33 -20.71
CA GLY A 476 -33.22 7.25 -20.78
C GLY A 476 -32.47 8.33 -20.01
N ASP A 477 -33.20 9.19 -19.27
CA ASP A 477 -32.60 10.31 -18.52
C ASP A 477 -32.16 9.86 -17.12
N TYR A 478 -30.86 9.62 -16.97
CA TYR A 478 -30.24 9.19 -15.69
C TYR A 478 -30.43 10.21 -14.57
N GLN A 479 -30.33 11.51 -14.90
CA GLN A 479 -30.45 12.57 -13.88
C GLN A 479 -31.85 12.61 -13.28
N LYS A 480 -32.91 12.50 -14.12
CA LYS A 480 -34.29 12.42 -13.62
C LYS A 480 -34.53 11.19 -12.76
N TYR A 481 -33.96 10.07 -13.13
CA TYR A 481 -34.05 8.85 -12.32
C TYR A 481 -33.36 9.01 -10.96
N ILE A 482 -32.17 9.56 -10.93
CA ILE A 482 -31.41 9.83 -9.71
C ILE A 482 -32.15 10.82 -8.80
N ASP A 483 -32.66 11.94 -9.36
CA ASP A 483 -33.48 12.90 -8.62
C ASP A 483 -34.72 12.25 -8.02
N TYR A 484 -35.36 11.33 -8.75
CA TYR A 484 -36.45 10.52 -8.24
C TYR A 484 -36.00 9.63 -7.06
N LEU A 485 -34.87 8.92 -7.16
CA LEU A 485 -34.32 8.10 -6.10
C LEU A 485 -34.05 8.91 -4.82
N PHE A 486 -33.32 10.02 -4.94
CA PHE A 486 -33.00 10.90 -3.80
C PHE A 486 -34.24 11.48 -3.13
N LYS A 487 -35.24 11.86 -3.92
CA LYS A 487 -36.51 12.44 -3.42
C LYS A 487 -37.42 11.39 -2.77
N LYS A 488 -37.49 10.16 -3.28
CA LYS A 488 -38.51 9.18 -2.92
C LYS A 488 -38.02 8.10 -1.98
N SER A 489 -36.74 7.75 -2.02
CA SER A 489 -36.21 6.70 -1.17
C SER A 489 -36.18 7.11 0.31
N GLN A 490 -36.58 6.17 1.17
CA GLN A 490 -36.42 6.30 2.61
C GLN A 490 -34.96 6.21 3.03
N LEU A 491 -34.09 5.62 2.20
CA LEU A 491 -32.68 5.48 2.50
C LEU A 491 -31.97 6.83 2.66
N MET A 492 -32.48 7.88 2.01
CA MET A 492 -31.93 9.24 2.10
C MET A 492 -32.45 10.03 3.32
N LYS A 493 -33.21 9.41 4.22
CA LYS A 493 -33.79 10.06 5.42
C LYS A 493 -32.97 9.74 6.65
N ASN A 494 -32.22 10.73 7.15
CA ASN A 494 -31.42 10.62 8.36
C ASN A 494 -32.28 10.51 9.63
N GLY A 495 -31.80 9.77 10.66
CA GLY A 495 -32.43 9.65 11.97
C GLY A 495 -33.78 8.91 11.99
N LYS A 496 -34.16 8.25 10.89
CA LYS A 496 -35.42 7.49 10.82
C LYS A 496 -35.18 6.00 10.82
N LYS A 497 -35.95 5.25 11.63
CA LYS A 497 -35.99 3.81 11.62
C LYS A 497 -36.75 3.31 10.39
N ILE A 498 -36.07 2.59 9.52
CA ILE A 498 -36.57 1.98 8.30
C ILE A 498 -36.77 0.49 8.58
N TYR A 499 -38.03 0.05 8.72
CA TYR A 499 -38.34 -1.33 9.08
C TYR A 499 -38.26 -2.24 7.86
N ILE A 500 -37.34 -3.20 7.85
CA ILE A 500 -37.02 -4.08 6.72
C ILE A 500 -38.12 -5.12 6.42
N ASN A 501 -38.97 -5.47 7.40
CA ASN A 501 -40.06 -6.39 7.23
C ASN A 501 -41.33 -5.74 6.66
N LYS A 502 -41.39 -4.42 6.50
CA LYS A 502 -42.57 -3.71 6.00
C LYS A 502 -42.64 -3.70 4.47
N LYS A 503 -43.85 -3.69 3.95
CA LYS A 503 -44.13 -3.57 2.52
C LYS A 503 -43.57 -2.27 1.92
N SER A 504 -43.48 -1.20 2.71
CA SER A 504 -42.87 0.09 2.31
C SER A 504 -41.37 -0.01 2.02
N PHE A 505 -40.64 -0.87 2.72
CA PHE A 505 -39.21 -1.15 2.45
C PHE A 505 -39.07 -1.87 1.09
N ARG A 506 -39.80 -2.92 0.85
CA ARG A 506 -39.73 -3.68 -0.40
C ARG A 506 -40.16 -2.88 -1.64
N LYS A 507 -40.91 -1.79 -1.46
CA LYS A 507 -41.36 -0.88 -2.52
C LYS A 507 -40.52 0.38 -2.63
N ASP A 508 -39.47 0.51 -1.81
CA ASP A 508 -38.60 1.67 -1.82
C ASP A 508 -37.74 1.66 -3.08
N PRO A 509 -37.71 2.75 -3.87
CA PRO A 509 -36.95 2.76 -5.12
C PRO A 509 -35.43 2.65 -4.92
N GLY A 510 -34.88 3.15 -3.81
CA GLY A 510 -33.46 2.99 -3.49
C GLY A 510 -33.11 1.55 -3.07
N VAL A 511 -34.04 0.86 -2.42
CA VAL A 511 -33.87 -0.58 -2.13
C VAL A 511 -33.90 -1.38 -3.42
N ALA A 512 -34.88 -1.14 -4.31
CA ALA A 512 -34.95 -1.82 -5.60
C ALA A 512 -33.72 -1.55 -6.50
N TYR A 513 -33.20 -0.33 -6.46
CA TYR A 513 -31.92 0.02 -7.10
C TYR A 513 -30.77 -0.83 -6.54
N GLY A 514 -30.65 -0.93 -5.20
CA GLY A 514 -29.62 -1.74 -4.56
C GLY A 514 -29.75 -3.24 -4.84
N GLU A 515 -30.97 -3.78 -4.89
CA GLU A 515 -31.24 -5.18 -5.26
C GLU A 515 -30.76 -5.45 -6.70
N SER A 516 -31.09 -4.55 -7.64
CA SER A 516 -30.64 -4.69 -9.04
C SER A 516 -29.12 -4.67 -9.21
N LEU A 517 -28.39 -3.93 -8.36
CA LEU A 517 -26.94 -3.95 -8.34
C LEU A 517 -26.39 -5.28 -7.79
N ASN A 518 -26.97 -5.77 -6.70
CA ASN A 518 -26.52 -7.03 -6.08
C ASN A 518 -26.78 -8.25 -6.98
N ASP A 519 -27.86 -8.28 -7.74
CA ASP A 519 -28.16 -9.36 -8.69
C ASP A 519 -27.03 -9.51 -9.72
N VAL A 520 -26.56 -8.40 -10.29
CA VAL A 520 -25.45 -8.40 -11.24
C VAL A 520 -24.11 -8.71 -10.55
N LEU A 521 -23.89 -8.16 -9.37
CA LEU A 521 -22.66 -8.42 -8.62
C LEU A 521 -22.49 -9.91 -8.29
N TYR A 522 -23.56 -10.57 -7.82
CA TYR A 522 -23.54 -12.01 -7.55
C TYR A 522 -23.32 -12.83 -8.82
N LYS A 523 -24.01 -12.48 -9.92
CA LYS A 523 -23.78 -13.13 -11.22
C LYS A 523 -22.30 -13.05 -11.63
N LEU A 524 -21.70 -11.87 -11.54
CA LEU A 524 -20.28 -11.66 -11.90
C LEU A 524 -19.34 -12.44 -10.97
N PHE A 525 -19.64 -12.51 -9.68
CA PHE A 525 -18.87 -13.34 -8.75
C PHE A 525 -19.00 -14.83 -9.05
N ASP A 526 -20.18 -15.33 -9.36
CA ASP A 526 -20.39 -16.74 -9.68
C ASP A 526 -19.63 -17.13 -10.97
N GLU A 527 -19.68 -16.28 -12.01
CA GLU A 527 -18.97 -16.53 -13.27
C GLU A 527 -17.44 -16.50 -13.11
N THR A 528 -16.89 -15.58 -12.28
CA THR A 528 -15.46 -15.54 -12.01
C THR A 528 -15.01 -16.68 -11.09
N ALA A 529 -15.82 -17.05 -10.10
CA ALA A 529 -15.51 -18.14 -9.17
C ALA A 529 -15.43 -19.51 -9.89
N GLU A 530 -16.21 -19.71 -10.96
CA GLU A 530 -16.25 -20.99 -11.70
C GLU A 530 -14.87 -21.47 -12.18
N VAL A 531 -13.97 -20.54 -12.52
CA VAL A 531 -12.64 -20.88 -13.05
C VAL A 531 -11.49 -20.48 -12.12
N TYR A 532 -11.80 -19.74 -11.06
CA TYR A 532 -10.79 -19.16 -10.15
C TYR A 532 -9.84 -20.23 -9.59
N ASP A 533 -10.37 -21.30 -9.02
CA ASP A 533 -9.54 -22.37 -8.44
C ASP A 533 -8.69 -23.07 -9.49
N SER A 534 -9.23 -23.27 -10.69
CA SER A 534 -8.49 -23.89 -11.79
C SER A 534 -7.33 -23.04 -12.27
N ILE A 535 -7.52 -21.72 -12.33
CA ILE A 535 -6.45 -20.76 -12.64
C ILE A 535 -5.41 -20.78 -11.54
N ALA A 536 -5.81 -20.67 -10.27
CA ALA A 536 -4.90 -20.68 -9.12
C ALA A 536 -4.04 -21.96 -9.08
N ILE A 537 -4.61 -23.13 -9.40
CA ILE A 537 -3.86 -24.39 -9.51
C ILE A 537 -2.81 -24.31 -10.62
N GLN A 538 -3.17 -23.81 -11.80
CA GLN A 538 -2.23 -23.74 -12.93
C GLN A 538 -1.12 -22.71 -12.68
N GLU A 539 -1.43 -21.55 -12.11
CA GLU A 539 -0.44 -20.55 -11.72
C GLU A 539 0.50 -21.09 -10.63
N ARG A 540 -0.01 -21.82 -9.65
CA ARG A 540 0.80 -22.51 -8.63
C ARG A 540 1.74 -23.53 -9.24
N TYR A 541 1.28 -24.35 -10.21
CA TYR A 541 2.13 -25.29 -10.91
C TYR A 541 3.17 -24.60 -11.80
N LEU A 542 2.81 -23.50 -12.45
CA LEU A 542 3.74 -22.68 -13.22
C LEU A 542 4.86 -22.12 -12.32
N CYS A 543 4.49 -21.58 -11.15
CA CYS A 543 5.45 -21.15 -10.14
C CYS A 543 6.35 -22.31 -9.67
N ALA A 544 5.78 -23.47 -9.35
CA ALA A 544 6.55 -24.66 -8.94
C ALA A 544 7.55 -25.11 -10.02
N ALA A 545 7.13 -25.11 -11.28
CA ALA A 545 7.98 -25.46 -12.42
C ALA A 545 9.16 -24.47 -12.57
N LYS A 546 8.88 -23.16 -12.45
CA LYS A 546 9.91 -22.11 -12.43
C LYS A 546 10.92 -22.34 -11.31
N LEU A 547 10.44 -22.48 -10.07
CA LEU A 547 11.30 -22.70 -8.90
C LEU A 547 12.19 -23.96 -9.04
N ARG A 548 11.63 -25.04 -9.61
CA ARG A 548 12.37 -26.28 -9.83
C ARG A 548 13.38 -26.16 -10.96
N MET A 549 13.04 -25.44 -12.03
CA MET A 549 13.96 -25.17 -13.16
C MET A 549 15.13 -24.28 -12.70
N GLU A 550 14.88 -23.34 -11.81
CA GLU A 550 15.84 -22.36 -11.28
C GLU A 550 16.34 -22.70 -9.86
N GLN A 551 16.33 -23.99 -9.49
CA GLN A 551 16.64 -24.41 -8.10
C GLN A 551 18.04 -24.00 -7.60
N ASP A 552 18.98 -23.75 -8.50
CA ASP A 552 20.34 -23.32 -8.18
C ASP A 552 20.48 -21.78 -8.12
N MET A 553 19.39 -21.06 -8.37
CA MET A 553 19.34 -19.60 -8.30
C MET A 553 18.55 -19.13 -7.06
N PRO A 554 18.94 -18.03 -6.41
CA PRO A 554 18.14 -17.46 -5.34
C PRO A 554 16.80 -16.98 -5.88
N ASN A 555 15.72 -17.41 -5.24
CA ASN A 555 14.36 -16.99 -5.56
C ASN A 555 13.70 -16.34 -4.34
N TYR A 556 12.92 -15.29 -4.56
CA TYR A 556 12.09 -14.64 -3.55
C TYR A 556 10.62 -14.85 -3.87
N SER A 557 9.77 -14.84 -2.85
CA SER A 557 8.32 -14.95 -3.01
C SER A 557 7.70 -13.57 -3.17
N ASP A 558 6.55 -13.52 -3.86
CA ASP A 558 5.70 -12.35 -3.87
C ASP A 558 5.43 -11.81 -2.46
N ALA A 559 5.31 -10.48 -2.35
CA ALA A 559 4.96 -9.81 -1.12
C ALA A 559 3.54 -10.22 -0.69
N ASN A 560 3.35 -10.40 0.62
CA ASN A 560 2.10 -10.85 1.22
C ASN A 560 1.86 -10.23 2.61
N PHE A 561 2.40 -9.03 2.82
CA PHE A 561 2.34 -8.29 4.08
C PHE A 561 3.09 -8.95 5.25
N THR A 562 4.14 -9.71 4.95
CA THR A 562 5.13 -10.20 5.93
C THR A 562 6.40 -9.37 5.85
N MET A 563 7.22 -9.40 6.92
CA MET A 563 8.47 -8.64 6.95
C MET A 563 9.42 -9.10 5.84
N ARG A 564 9.93 -8.15 5.08
CA ARG A 564 10.88 -8.36 3.98
C ARG A 564 12.02 -7.35 4.04
N LEU A 565 13.12 -7.76 3.44
CA LEU A 565 14.29 -6.94 3.18
C LEU A 565 14.49 -6.80 1.67
N SER A 566 14.70 -5.57 1.21
CA SER A 566 15.28 -5.28 -0.09
C SER A 566 16.54 -4.45 0.09
N TYR A 567 17.51 -4.59 -0.80
CA TYR A 567 18.77 -3.88 -0.72
C TYR A 567 19.22 -3.38 -2.09
N GLY A 568 20.18 -2.49 -2.08
CA GLY A 568 20.75 -1.86 -3.25
C GLY A 568 21.58 -0.65 -2.86
N GLN A 569 21.59 0.37 -3.70
CA GLN A 569 22.45 1.54 -3.56
C GLN A 569 21.67 2.83 -3.76
N VAL A 570 22.11 3.89 -3.11
CA VAL A 570 21.68 5.27 -3.39
C VAL A 570 22.17 5.65 -4.79
N GLY A 571 21.27 6.15 -5.64
CA GLY A 571 21.68 6.52 -6.99
C GLY A 571 20.55 7.01 -7.86
N GLU A 572 20.91 7.71 -8.93
CA GLU A 572 20.01 8.22 -9.94
C GLU A 572 19.65 7.15 -11.01
N TYR A 573 18.75 7.49 -11.90
CA TYR A 573 18.43 6.74 -13.10
C TYR A 573 18.42 7.67 -14.32
N LEU A 574 18.33 7.11 -15.52
CA LEU A 574 18.27 7.90 -16.75
C LEU A 574 16.81 8.11 -17.18
N LEU A 575 16.31 9.32 -17.00
CA LEU A 575 14.99 9.73 -17.48
C LEU A 575 15.12 10.34 -18.88
N GLY A 576 14.64 9.62 -19.90
CA GLY A 576 14.78 10.06 -21.29
C GLY A 576 16.24 10.28 -21.71
N GLY A 577 17.15 9.47 -21.20
CA GLY A 577 18.59 9.55 -21.46
C GLY A 577 19.34 10.64 -20.68
N LYS A 578 18.68 11.34 -19.76
CA LYS A 578 19.30 12.37 -18.89
C LYS A 578 19.31 11.88 -17.43
N PRO A 579 20.38 12.20 -16.67
CA PRO A 579 20.43 11.92 -15.23
C PRO A 579 19.25 12.57 -14.50
N SER A 580 18.55 11.79 -13.66
CA SER A 580 17.42 12.28 -12.86
C SER A 580 17.85 13.11 -11.64
N GLY A 581 19.13 13.03 -11.25
CA GLY A 581 19.59 13.40 -9.93
C GLY A 581 19.10 12.41 -8.87
N TYR A 582 19.86 12.22 -7.80
CA TYR A 582 19.55 11.24 -6.75
C TYR A 582 19.09 11.88 -5.45
N TYR A 583 19.06 13.21 -5.32
CA TYR A 583 18.56 13.94 -4.15
C TYR A 583 17.90 15.26 -4.54
N THR A 584 17.09 15.79 -3.64
CA THR A 584 16.49 17.12 -3.72
C THR A 584 16.96 17.99 -2.56
N THR A 585 16.81 19.29 -2.67
CA THR A 585 17.36 20.26 -1.71
C THR A 585 16.33 21.28 -1.25
N ALA A 586 16.66 22.00 -0.18
CA ALA A 586 15.84 23.08 0.35
C ALA A 586 15.54 24.16 -0.71
N GLU A 587 16.48 24.46 -1.61
CA GLU A 587 16.22 25.41 -2.69
C GLU A 587 15.12 24.91 -3.64
N SER A 588 15.07 23.62 -3.91
CA SER A 588 14.09 23.04 -4.84
C SER A 588 12.65 23.08 -4.31
N ILE A 589 12.44 22.93 -3.00
CA ILE A 589 11.10 23.08 -2.40
C ILE A 589 10.66 24.55 -2.36
N VAL A 590 11.58 25.46 -2.04
CA VAL A 590 11.30 26.92 -2.05
C VAL A 590 10.88 27.38 -3.43
N GLU A 591 11.47 26.84 -4.49
CA GLU A 591 11.04 27.17 -5.86
C GLU A 591 9.62 26.66 -6.18
N LYS A 592 9.25 25.46 -5.72
CA LYS A 592 7.87 24.97 -5.83
C LYS A 592 6.89 25.79 -4.97
N MET A 593 7.27 26.22 -3.77
CA MET A 593 6.43 27.10 -2.93
C MET A 593 6.09 28.43 -3.62
N LYS A 594 6.98 28.98 -4.47
CA LYS A 594 6.64 30.16 -5.31
C LYS A 594 5.56 29.84 -6.33
N GLN A 595 5.48 28.60 -6.84
CA GLN A 595 4.39 28.19 -7.71
C GLN A 595 3.08 28.03 -6.91
N GLY A 596 3.15 27.62 -5.64
CA GLY A 596 2.03 27.63 -4.70
C GLY A 596 1.47 29.05 -4.50
N GLU A 597 2.35 30.03 -4.24
CA GLU A 597 1.98 31.45 -4.15
C GLU A 597 1.32 31.98 -5.45
N ALA A 598 1.63 31.39 -6.60
CA ALA A 598 1.01 31.67 -7.89
C ALA A 598 -0.27 30.87 -8.16
N GLY A 599 -0.77 30.06 -7.21
CA GLY A 599 -2.06 29.37 -7.27
C GLY A 599 -2.00 27.86 -7.53
N THR A 600 -0.82 27.23 -7.44
CA THR A 600 -0.72 25.76 -7.50
C THR A 600 -0.95 25.19 -6.10
N ILE A 601 -2.18 24.78 -5.79
CA ILE A 601 -2.65 24.37 -4.46
C ILE A 601 -1.74 23.30 -3.80
N ASP A 602 -1.27 22.30 -4.56
CA ASP A 602 -0.43 21.21 -4.02
C ASP A 602 0.96 21.69 -3.55
N TYR A 603 1.37 22.94 -3.89
CA TYR A 603 2.64 23.55 -3.50
C TYR A 603 2.47 24.69 -2.49
N GLU A 604 1.26 24.92 -2.00
CA GLU A 604 1.02 25.86 -0.91
C GLU A 604 1.66 25.37 0.40
N ALA A 605 2.30 26.29 1.11
CA ALA A 605 2.88 26.04 2.41
C ALA A 605 2.82 27.31 3.28
N GLU A 606 2.82 27.15 4.58
CA GLU A 606 2.84 28.27 5.52
C GLU A 606 4.12 29.08 5.38
N PRO A 607 4.07 30.43 5.55
CA PRO A 607 5.23 31.32 5.39
C PRO A 607 6.42 30.89 6.25
N ILE A 608 6.19 30.34 7.45
CA ILE A 608 7.26 29.85 8.33
C ILE A 608 8.06 28.71 7.69
N MET A 609 7.41 27.84 6.91
CA MET A 609 8.10 26.74 6.24
C MET A 609 9.06 27.26 5.17
N LYS A 610 8.62 28.25 4.38
CA LYS A 610 9.45 28.92 3.40
C LYS A 610 10.63 29.62 4.07
N GLU A 611 10.40 30.33 5.18
CA GLU A 611 11.47 30.97 5.96
C GLU A 611 12.52 29.96 6.44
N LEU A 612 12.08 28.84 7.06
CA LEU A 612 12.96 27.80 7.58
C LEU A 612 13.81 27.15 6.47
N LEU A 613 13.22 26.92 5.30
CA LEU A 613 13.89 26.24 4.18
C LEU A 613 14.64 27.18 3.23
N SER A 614 14.51 28.51 3.40
CA SER A 614 15.29 29.51 2.66
C SER A 614 16.63 29.87 3.32
N LYS A 615 16.98 29.24 4.44
CA LYS A 615 18.26 29.48 5.12
C LYS A 615 19.43 29.00 4.27
N SER A 616 20.57 29.60 4.44
CA SER A 616 21.82 29.21 3.79
C SER A 616 22.65 28.21 4.60
N ASP A 617 22.35 28.08 5.88
CA ASP A 617 23.02 27.17 6.82
C ASP A 617 21.97 26.36 7.61
N PHE A 618 22.08 25.05 7.56
CA PHE A 618 21.25 24.10 8.26
C PHE A 618 21.97 23.40 9.42
N GLY A 619 23.14 23.94 9.82
CA GLY A 619 23.94 23.43 10.92
C GLY A 619 24.38 21.98 10.72
N LYS A 620 24.19 21.15 11.75
CA LYS A 620 24.56 19.72 11.75
C LYS A 620 23.81 18.87 10.70
N TYR A 621 22.74 19.39 10.11
CA TYR A 621 21.93 18.70 9.10
C TYR A 621 22.39 18.96 7.66
N THR A 622 23.34 19.87 7.49
CA THR A 622 23.95 20.16 6.17
C THR A 622 24.78 18.95 5.70
N ASP A 623 24.53 18.49 4.49
CA ASP A 623 25.34 17.44 3.88
C ASP A 623 26.78 17.96 3.62
N LYS A 624 27.77 17.23 4.11
CA LYS A 624 29.19 17.66 4.09
C LYS A 624 29.76 17.68 2.67
N THR A 625 29.23 16.93 1.75
CA THR A 625 29.71 16.81 0.36
C THR A 625 29.14 17.93 -0.50
N THR A 626 27.85 18.22 -0.34
CA THR A 626 27.12 19.16 -1.20
C THR A 626 26.99 20.56 -0.58
N GLY A 627 27.15 20.67 0.73
CA GLY A 627 26.95 21.93 1.47
C GLY A 627 25.47 22.32 1.58
N LYS A 628 24.52 21.37 1.36
CA LYS A 628 23.07 21.62 1.30
C LYS A 628 22.30 20.71 2.26
N LEU A 629 21.08 21.11 2.62
CA LEU A 629 20.13 20.22 3.25
C LEU A 629 19.49 19.34 2.16
N HIS A 630 19.70 18.03 2.23
CA HIS A 630 19.00 17.07 1.40
C HIS A 630 17.59 16.82 1.97
N LEU A 631 16.57 16.77 1.10
CA LEU A 631 15.17 16.55 1.48
C LEU A 631 14.72 15.12 1.23
N CYS A 632 14.80 14.68 -0.02
CA CYS A 632 14.49 13.33 -0.45
C CYS A 632 15.62 12.76 -1.28
N PHE A 633 15.73 11.44 -1.33
CA PHE A 633 16.73 10.75 -2.13
C PHE A 633 16.19 9.49 -2.79
N LEU A 634 16.92 9.04 -3.81
CA LEU A 634 16.61 7.81 -4.55
C LEU A 634 17.55 6.67 -4.15
N SER A 635 16.99 5.49 -4.06
CA SER A 635 17.73 4.23 -4.07
C SER A 635 17.08 3.24 -5.03
N ASN A 636 17.81 2.21 -5.44
CA ASN A 636 17.30 1.17 -6.30
C ASN A 636 16.72 -0.04 -5.52
N ASN A 637 16.34 0.16 -4.26
CA ASN A 637 15.66 -0.84 -3.44
C ASN A 637 14.31 -1.22 -4.05
N ASP A 638 14.01 -2.52 -4.03
CA ASP A 638 12.73 -3.06 -4.49
C ASP A 638 11.67 -2.88 -3.41
N ILE A 639 10.65 -2.06 -3.68
CA ILE A 639 9.55 -1.76 -2.75
C ILE A 639 8.18 -1.82 -3.44
N THR A 640 7.14 -2.01 -2.65
CA THR A 640 5.73 -1.82 -3.07
C THR A 640 4.91 -1.20 -1.94
N GLY A 641 3.61 -0.94 -2.17
CA GLY A 641 2.69 -0.45 -1.15
C GLY A 641 2.75 -1.29 0.14
N GLY A 642 2.76 -0.63 1.31
CA GLY A 642 3.04 -1.26 2.61
C GLY A 642 4.46 -1.01 3.12
N ASN A 643 5.45 -0.77 2.22
CA ASN A 643 6.77 -0.28 2.60
C ASN A 643 6.78 1.18 3.07
N SER A 644 5.70 1.91 2.94
CA SER A 644 5.57 3.26 3.51
C SER A 644 5.95 3.27 4.99
N GLY A 645 6.93 4.13 5.38
CA GLY A 645 7.49 4.21 6.73
C GLY A 645 8.60 3.18 7.02
N SER A 646 8.95 2.34 6.07
CA SER A 646 10.08 1.41 6.22
C SER A 646 11.38 2.18 6.42
N PRO A 647 12.21 1.81 7.42
CA PRO A 647 13.54 2.37 7.55
C PRO A 647 14.42 2.06 6.33
N MET A 648 15.17 3.05 5.91
CA MET A 648 16.28 2.90 4.99
C MET A 648 17.58 2.97 5.78
N PHE A 649 18.33 1.87 5.79
CA PHE A 649 19.56 1.73 6.56
C PHE A 649 20.78 1.78 5.65
N ASN A 650 21.89 2.34 6.15
CA ASN A 650 23.22 2.23 5.53
C ASN A 650 23.86 0.86 5.83
N GLY A 651 25.07 0.62 5.34
CA GLY A 651 25.79 -0.64 5.53
C GLY A 651 26.12 -0.99 6.99
N LYS A 652 26.07 -0.02 7.89
CA LYS A 652 26.29 -0.19 9.34
C LYS A 652 24.99 -0.45 10.11
N GLY A 653 23.84 -0.48 9.42
CA GLY A 653 22.53 -0.62 10.06
C GLY A 653 22.07 0.66 10.75
N GLU A 654 22.54 1.83 10.35
CA GLU A 654 22.12 3.14 10.83
C GLU A 654 21.04 3.72 9.92
N LEU A 655 20.04 4.35 10.48
CA LEU A 655 18.91 4.94 9.78
C LEU A 655 19.36 6.20 9.02
N ILE A 656 19.16 6.22 7.71
CA ILE A 656 19.47 7.35 6.81
C ILE A 656 18.23 8.00 6.21
N GLY A 657 17.06 7.33 6.26
CA GLY A 657 15.80 7.85 5.75
C GLY A 657 14.64 6.91 5.99
N LEU A 658 13.44 7.31 5.53
CA LEU A 658 12.23 6.51 5.52
C LEU A 658 11.71 6.41 4.10
N ALA A 659 11.49 5.20 3.62
CA ALA A 659 10.83 4.97 2.33
C ALA A 659 9.38 5.47 2.39
N PHE A 660 8.91 6.17 1.35
CA PHE A 660 7.54 6.67 1.33
C PHE A 660 6.83 6.54 -0.02
N ASP A 661 7.57 6.43 -1.12
CA ASP A 661 7.00 6.34 -2.47
C ASP A 661 7.98 5.65 -3.44
N GLY A 662 7.52 5.37 -4.64
CA GLY A 662 8.34 5.01 -5.78
C GLY A 662 8.27 6.07 -6.88
N ASN A 663 9.21 6.04 -7.83
CA ASN A 663 9.10 6.88 -9.03
C ASN A 663 8.06 6.29 -10.01
N TRP A 664 7.75 7.04 -11.09
CA TRP A 664 6.75 6.60 -12.08
C TRP A 664 7.04 5.22 -12.66
N ASP A 665 8.29 4.93 -12.93
CA ASP A 665 8.71 3.67 -13.55
C ASP A 665 8.67 2.48 -12.57
N SER A 666 8.52 2.73 -11.26
CA SER A 666 8.28 1.69 -10.25
C SER A 666 6.83 1.21 -10.19
N LEU A 667 5.90 1.83 -10.92
CA LEU A 667 4.47 1.44 -10.92
C LEU A 667 4.22 0.03 -11.46
N SER A 668 5.17 -0.54 -12.22
CA SER A 668 5.14 -1.95 -12.64
C SER A 668 5.66 -2.92 -11.56
N SER A 669 6.26 -2.43 -10.47
CA SER A 669 6.97 -3.28 -9.51
C SER A 669 6.09 -4.34 -8.83
N ASP A 670 4.76 -4.18 -8.86
CA ASP A 670 3.84 -5.20 -8.37
C ASP A 670 3.84 -6.47 -9.25
N ILE A 671 4.17 -6.35 -10.54
CA ILE A 671 4.18 -7.46 -11.51
C ILE A 671 5.55 -7.69 -12.16
N PHE A 672 6.40 -6.67 -12.20
CA PHE A 672 7.73 -6.69 -12.79
C PHE A 672 8.59 -5.56 -12.21
N PHE A 673 9.75 -5.87 -11.66
CA PHE A 673 10.69 -4.87 -11.16
C PHE A 673 11.68 -4.48 -12.27
N ASP A 674 11.64 -3.22 -12.69
CA ASP A 674 12.60 -2.69 -13.64
C ASP A 674 13.87 -2.24 -12.92
N ARG A 675 14.93 -3.06 -12.99
CA ARG A 675 16.21 -2.80 -12.32
C ARG A 675 16.89 -1.51 -12.76
N GLN A 676 16.60 -1.00 -13.95
CA GLN A 676 17.22 0.20 -14.49
C GLN A 676 16.46 1.47 -14.09
N LEU A 677 15.13 1.42 -14.11
CA LEU A 677 14.28 2.60 -13.99
C LEU A 677 13.56 2.71 -12.65
N ALA A 678 13.18 1.58 -12.03
CA ALA A 678 12.46 1.62 -10.75
C ALA A 678 13.34 2.15 -9.61
N ARG A 679 12.81 3.11 -8.84
CA ARG A 679 13.51 3.70 -7.69
C ARG A 679 12.56 3.85 -6.51
N CYS A 680 13.08 3.53 -5.33
CA CYS A 680 12.52 3.89 -4.05
C CYS A 680 12.84 5.35 -3.74
N ILE A 681 11.86 6.10 -3.26
CA ILE A 681 12.02 7.49 -2.80
C ILE A 681 11.98 7.49 -1.28
N GLY A 682 13.08 7.95 -0.65
CA GLY A 682 13.18 8.10 0.79
C GLY A 682 13.20 9.58 1.20
N VAL A 683 12.54 9.90 2.33
CA VAL A 683 12.76 11.18 3.01
C VAL A 683 14.05 11.10 3.80
N ASP A 684 14.93 12.08 3.62
CA ASP A 684 16.24 12.13 4.32
C ASP A 684 16.04 12.34 5.83
N ILE A 685 16.68 11.54 6.63
CA ILE A 685 16.55 11.62 8.09
C ILE A 685 17.03 12.97 8.65
N ARG A 686 17.99 13.62 7.98
CA ARG A 686 18.47 14.97 8.37
C ARG A 686 17.39 16.03 8.17
N TYR A 687 16.59 15.90 7.11
CA TYR A 687 15.43 16.76 6.88
C TYR A 687 14.35 16.55 7.95
N VAL A 688 14.06 15.30 8.28
CA VAL A 688 13.13 14.93 9.37
C VAL A 688 13.55 15.61 10.68
N LEU A 689 14.80 15.42 11.09
CA LEU A 689 15.32 15.96 12.36
C LEU A 689 15.43 17.49 12.33
N TYR A 690 15.80 18.09 11.18
CA TYR A 690 15.79 19.53 11.00
C TYR A 690 14.41 20.14 11.23
N MET A 691 13.37 19.52 10.68
CA MET A 691 11.99 20.00 10.87
C MET A 691 11.51 19.78 12.30
N MET A 692 11.89 18.68 12.96
CA MET A 692 11.62 18.46 14.38
C MET A 692 12.27 19.53 15.26
N GLU A 693 13.52 19.94 14.96
CA GLU A 693 14.25 20.98 15.70
C GLU A 693 13.72 22.38 15.37
N SER A 694 13.74 22.74 14.09
CA SER A 694 13.53 24.12 13.65
C SER A 694 12.09 24.56 13.68
N TRP A 695 11.16 23.70 13.26
CA TRP A 695 9.71 23.97 13.29
C TRP A 695 9.10 23.50 14.61
N GLY A 696 9.31 22.23 14.95
CA GLY A 696 8.62 21.59 16.08
C GLY A 696 9.12 22.03 17.45
N LYS A 697 10.35 22.56 17.55
CA LYS A 697 11.03 22.82 18.83
C LYS A 697 10.99 21.59 19.74
N ALA A 698 11.22 20.40 19.15
CA ALA A 698 11.04 19.11 19.78
C ALA A 698 12.32 18.60 20.46
N ASP A 699 13.01 19.46 21.22
CA ASP A 699 14.31 19.17 21.84
C ASP A 699 14.26 17.90 22.71
N ARG A 700 13.16 17.67 23.44
CA ARG A 700 12.95 16.45 24.23
C ARG A 700 13.09 15.18 23.37
N LEU A 701 12.47 15.18 22.19
CA LEU A 701 12.50 14.04 21.30
C LEU A 701 13.86 13.86 20.64
N LEU A 702 14.51 14.96 20.26
CA LEU A 702 15.84 14.93 19.65
C LEU A 702 16.90 14.45 20.63
N GLN A 703 16.84 14.84 21.92
CA GLN A 703 17.72 14.32 22.97
C GLN A 703 17.50 12.82 23.19
N GLU A 704 16.26 12.36 23.10
CA GLU A 704 15.92 10.94 23.24
C GLU A 704 16.44 10.10 22.07
N ILE A 705 16.35 10.60 20.84
CA ILE A 705 16.83 9.93 19.61
C ILE A 705 18.36 9.87 19.60
N ASN A 706 19.04 10.90 20.09
CA ASN A 706 20.51 11.00 20.17
C ASN A 706 21.20 10.63 18.85
N ALA A 707 20.83 11.32 17.75
CA ALA A 707 21.37 11.10 16.42
C ALA A 707 22.90 11.43 16.35
N GLN A 708 23.67 10.58 15.63
CA GLN A 708 25.14 10.67 15.52
C GLN A 708 25.61 11.11 14.13
#